data_eb6942cca8001a5b3d34cf00cfd294cc
#
_entry.id   eb6942cca8001a5b3d34cf00cfd294cc
#
_cell.length_a   1.000
_cell.length_b   1.000
_cell.length_c   1.000
_cell.angle_alpha   90.00
_cell.angle_beta   90.00
_cell.angle_gamma   90.00
#
_symmetry.space_group_name_H-M   'P 1'
#
loop_
_entity.id
_entity.type
_entity.pdbx_description
1 polymer ?
#
loop_
_entity_poly.entity_id
_entity_poly.type
_entity_poly.pdbx_seq_one_letter_code
_entity_poly.pdbx_strand_id
1 'polypeptide(L)'
;VITRKNLTEALTRPGGVRPRAWKRLSAPSKAAVCLLGVVALSTVFAPLLAPYDPLDQQPLTDGSGHPSAAHWMGQDSLGRDILSRLMYGARWSLAIGLGATLLALVAGALLGAVAATSRRGVDETLMRCLDVVMAFPGIALAAVLVAVFGGGITVLICAIAFLFTPPVARVVRANVLDQYGEDYVTAERVIGARTPHIVVRHVAVNCLAPVLVFCTVQVAEAIVFEASLSFVGAGVRPPDPSWGSVVADGKNMVLTGGWWATVFPGLLMLATVLALNVLSEGVSDAWAAPAADRGAAAGDDGDSGQDGKDGHAEGAGDADGFGRSGDTGARPKPTAGPDELLPLPALEAAARRLRDRARPLPGGDPVLAVRDLHVGFEGRHRGVDVVAGVGFEVRPGEVLGLVGESGCGKSLTALTVMGLPPKGARVRGGIRFLGRDLTAVPAKARRRMLGHDMAMVYQDALSSLNPAMTVRAQLRQLVRRGGRRSPAELLSLVGLDPVRTLRSYPHELSGGQRQRVLIAMALSRDPRLIVADEPTTALDVTVQAQVMKLLLRLREELGFALVLVSHDLALVADVTDRIVVMYGGQIVESGVTAGLVAAPAHPYTRGLLGSVLSLESSEERLSQIRGVVPSPADFPAGCRFADRCGRADELCRAAVPLPVGLPAHTVACRHPVVDPTAVESEALT
;
A
#
# COMPACT_ATOMS: atom_id res chain seq x y z
N VAL A 1 -21.28 24.27 -23.61
CA VAL A 1 -20.36 25.14 -24.36
C VAL A 1 -19.54 25.91 -23.34
N ILE A 2 -18.36 25.35 -22.95
CA ILE A 2 -17.43 26.03 -22.06
C ILE A 2 -16.48 26.83 -22.95
N THR A 3 -16.63 28.15 -22.94
CA THR A 3 -15.82 29.08 -23.71
C THR A 3 -14.35 29.08 -23.24
N ARG A 4 -13.43 29.24 -24.21
CA ARG A 4 -11.95 29.29 -24.04
C ARG A 4 -11.47 30.25 -22.92
N LYS A 5 -12.30 31.21 -22.51
CA LYS A 5 -11.99 32.21 -21.48
C LYS A 5 -11.81 31.60 -20.05
N ASN A 6 -12.54 30.53 -19.74
CA ASN A 6 -12.44 29.88 -18.41
C ASN A 6 -11.24 28.95 -18.26
N LEU A 7 -10.54 28.63 -19.36
CA LEU A 7 -9.32 27.80 -19.32
C LEU A 7 -8.08 28.64 -19.01
N THR A 8 -8.06 29.88 -19.43
CA THR A 8 -6.92 30.80 -19.22
C THR A 8 -6.89 31.35 -17.80
N GLU A 9 -8.02 31.57 -17.15
CA GLU A 9 -8.07 31.97 -15.73
C GLU A 9 -7.68 30.87 -14.76
N ALA A 10 -7.81 29.59 -15.13
CA ALA A 10 -7.37 28.45 -14.30
C ALA A 10 -5.86 28.19 -14.38
N LEU A 11 -5.18 28.72 -15.39
CA LEU A 11 -3.74 28.51 -15.63
C LEU A 11 -2.86 29.68 -15.12
N THR A 12 -3.47 30.83 -14.78
CA THR A 12 -2.72 32.04 -14.38
C THR A 12 -2.78 32.38 -12.90
N ARG A 13 -3.32 31.51 -12.05
CA ARG A 13 -3.11 31.67 -10.61
C ARG A 13 -1.75 31.06 -10.26
N PRO A 14 -0.72 31.88 -9.93
CA PRO A 14 0.53 31.37 -9.39
C PRO A 14 0.16 30.63 -8.10
N GLY A 15 0.54 29.34 -8.05
CA GLY A 15 0.43 28.53 -6.85
C GLY A 15 1.29 29.15 -5.76
N GLY A 16 0.75 30.11 -5.05
CA GLY A 16 1.38 30.64 -3.84
C GLY A 16 1.60 29.47 -2.89
N VAL A 17 2.82 29.28 -2.44
CA VAL A 17 3.19 28.38 -1.35
C VAL A 17 2.19 28.64 -0.23
N ARG A 18 1.32 27.65 0.05
CA ARG A 18 0.19 27.84 0.96
C ARG A 18 0.76 28.20 2.34
N PRO A 19 0.34 29.31 2.98
CA PRO A 19 0.82 29.71 4.31
C PRO A 19 0.52 28.69 5.42
N ARG A 20 -0.15 27.59 5.10
CA ARG A 20 -0.44 26.48 6.00
C ARG A 20 0.75 25.55 6.26
N ALA A 21 1.71 25.39 5.34
CA ALA A 21 2.87 24.52 5.55
C ALA A 21 3.81 25.07 6.64
N TRP A 22 4.06 26.40 6.62
CA TRP A 22 4.86 27.08 7.63
C TRP A 22 4.29 26.97 9.06
N LYS A 23 2.95 27.02 9.20
CA LYS A 23 2.28 26.92 10.51
C LYS A 23 2.40 25.51 11.13
N ARG A 24 2.65 24.49 10.33
CA ARG A 24 2.75 23.08 10.77
C ARG A 24 4.16 22.65 11.18
N LEU A 25 5.18 23.43 10.80
CA LEU A 25 6.54 23.15 11.20
C LEU A 25 6.74 23.41 12.69
N SER A 26 7.51 22.54 13.36
CA SER A 26 7.94 22.72 14.74
C SER A 26 8.82 23.96 14.90
N ALA A 27 8.98 24.47 16.10
CA ALA A 27 9.85 25.62 16.36
C ALA A 27 11.31 25.36 15.94
N PRO A 28 11.93 24.18 16.21
CA PRO A 28 13.27 23.86 15.72
C PRO A 28 13.36 23.88 14.19
N SER A 29 12.37 23.31 13.49
CA SER A 29 12.37 23.29 12.02
C SER A 29 12.25 24.68 11.40
N LYS A 30 11.51 25.60 12.04
CA LYS A 30 11.45 27.00 11.61
C LYS A 30 12.80 27.69 11.80
N ALA A 31 13.47 27.46 12.93
CA ALA A 31 14.82 27.98 13.17
C ALA A 31 15.82 27.44 12.15
N ALA A 32 15.73 26.14 11.81
CA ALA A 32 16.56 25.53 10.77
C ALA A 32 16.33 26.16 9.39
N VAL A 33 15.08 26.41 8.98
CA VAL A 33 14.77 27.11 7.72
C VAL A 33 15.35 28.54 7.73
N CYS A 34 15.21 29.28 8.84
CA CYS A 34 15.79 30.61 8.95
C CYS A 34 17.31 30.59 8.82
N LEU A 35 17.99 29.66 9.51
CA LEU A 35 19.44 29.52 9.44
C LEU A 35 19.90 29.17 8.01
N LEU A 36 19.28 28.16 7.37
CA LEU A 36 19.59 27.80 5.98
C LEU A 36 19.27 28.96 5.02
N GLY A 37 18.23 29.74 5.31
CA GLY A 37 17.91 30.95 4.56
C GLY A 37 19.01 32.02 4.68
N VAL A 38 19.56 32.24 5.88
CA VAL A 38 20.68 33.15 6.11
C VAL A 38 21.92 32.67 5.37
N VAL A 39 22.24 31.36 5.44
CA VAL A 39 23.37 30.78 4.70
C VAL A 39 23.18 30.96 3.19
N ALA A 40 22.01 30.66 2.65
CA ALA A 40 21.71 30.82 1.23
C ALA A 40 21.78 32.30 0.78
N LEU A 41 21.23 33.22 1.57
CA LEU A 41 21.28 34.66 1.29
C LEU A 41 22.73 35.19 1.35
N SER A 42 23.50 34.82 2.39
CA SER A 42 24.92 35.20 2.48
C SER A 42 25.72 34.68 1.30
N THR A 43 25.39 33.47 0.79
CA THR A 43 26.02 32.86 -0.39
C THR A 43 25.71 33.63 -1.67
N VAL A 44 24.44 33.98 -1.90
CA VAL A 44 24.00 34.72 -3.09
C VAL A 44 24.54 36.13 -3.11
N PHE A 45 24.44 36.82 -1.96
CA PHE A 45 24.88 38.22 -1.80
C PHE A 45 26.31 38.35 -1.31
N ALA A 46 27.12 37.28 -1.36
CA ALA A 46 28.54 37.32 -0.98
C ALA A 46 29.32 38.47 -1.64
N PRO A 47 29.16 38.84 -2.95
CA PRO A 47 29.84 39.97 -3.53
C PRO A 47 29.52 41.34 -2.93
N LEU A 48 28.36 41.45 -2.24
CA LEU A 48 27.93 42.70 -1.61
C LEU A 48 28.16 42.71 -0.08
N LEU A 49 28.16 41.53 0.53
CA LEU A 49 28.21 41.37 1.99
C LEU A 49 29.62 41.03 2.52
N ALA A 50 30.49 40.43 1.67
CA ALA A 50 31.84 40.05 2.06
C ALA A 50 32.69 41.33 2.29
N PRO A 51 33.39 41.44 3.44
CA PRO A 51 34.20 42.61 3.70
C PRO A 51 35.39 42.76 2.75
N TYR A 52 35.94 41.65 2.23
CA TYR A 52 37.11 41.61 1.41
C TYR A 52 36.94 40.64 0.21
N ASP A 53 37.79 40.78 -0.80
CA ASP A 53 37.89 39.73 -1.84
C ASP A 53 38.47 38.45 -1.22
N PRO A 54 37.86 37.27 -1.47
CA PRO A 54 38.29 36.00 -0.86
C PRO A 54 39.69 35.56 -1.24
N LEU A 55 40.30 36.17 -2.28
CA LEU A 55 41.62 35.87 -2.77
C LEU A 55 42.65 36.94 -2.38
N ASP A 56 42.20 38.09 -1.83
CA ASP A 56 43.11 39.18 -1.47
C ASP A 56 43.97 38.80 -0.24
N GLN A 57 45.26 38.90 -0.41
CA GLN A 57 46.26 38.56 0.59
C GLN A 57 46.71 39.86 1.27
N GLN A 58 46.34 40.03 2.53
CA GLN A 58 46.68 41.19 3.34
C GLN A 58 47.79 40.85 4.37
N PRO A 59 48.53 41.80 4.86
CA PRO A 59 49.45 41.56 5.96
C PRO A 59 48.71 40.97 7.17
N LEU A 60 49.33 39.97 7.80
CA LEU A 60 48.73 39.33 8.97
C LEU A 60 48.54 40.34 10.13
N THR A 61 47.36 40.46 10.63
CA THR A 61 47.05 41.25 11.81
C THR A 61 47.90 40.75 12.98
N ASP A 62 48.66 41.63 13.61
CA ASP A 62 49.61 41.32 14.69
C ASP A 62 50.58 40.15 14.38
N GLY A 63 50.92 39.93 13.13
CA GLY A 63 51.85 38.91 12.69
C GLY A 63 51.32 37.47 12.80
N SER A 64 50.07 37.29 13.27
CA SER A 64 49.47 35.96 13.50
C SER A 64 48.08 35.76 12.86
N GLY A 65 47.43 36.86 12.39
CA GLY A 65 46.11 36.81 11.76
C GLY A 65 44.94 36.51 12.67
N HIS A 66 45.03 36.87 13.94
CA HIS A 66 43.98 36.69 14.92
C HIS A 66 42.65 37.39 14.54
N PRO A 67 41.49 36.92 15.03
CA PRO A 67 40.24 37.65 14.93
C PRO A 67 40.37 39.06 15.47
N SER A 68 39.95 40.07 14.69
CA SER A 68 40.08 41.47 14.99
C SER A 68 38.85 42.27 14.51
N ALA A 69 38.76 43.55 14.81
CA ALA A 69 37.69 44.42 14.30
C ALA A 69 37.73 44.54 12.75
N ALA A 70 38.90 44.39 12.13
CA ALA A 70 39.06 44.37 10.68
C ALA A 70 38.70 42.97 10.09
N HIS A 71 39.12 41.91 10.76
CA HIS A 71 38.90 40.52 10.34
C HIS A 71 38.16 39.72 11.39
N TRP A 72 36.82 39.73 11.37
CA TRP A 72 35.97 39.20 12.43
C TRP A 72 36.21 37.72 12.76
N MET A 73 36.56 36.92 11.75
CA MET A 73 36.89 35.48 11.93
C MET A 73 38.40 35.24 11.80
N GLY A 74 39.21 36.30 11.70
CA GLY A 74 40.65 36.21 11.47
C GLY A 74 41.04 35.99 10.02
N GLN A 75 42.35 35.78 9.83
CA GLN A 75 42.96 35.53 8.54
C GLN A 75 43.52 34.11 8.48
N ASP A 76 43.68 33.59 7.29
CA ASP A 76 44.39 32.30 7.04
C ASP A 76 45.90 32.52 6.97
N SER A 77 46.68 31.45 6.72
CA SER A 77 48.13 31.48 6.65
C SER A 77 48.69 32.35 5.51
N LEU A 78 47.87 32.69 4.50
CA LEU A 78 48.21 33.59 3.40
C LEU A 78 47.68 35.01 3.54
N GLY A 79 47.11 35.35 4.73
CA GLY A 79 46.55 36.66 4.99
C GLY A 79 45.16 36.93 4.40
N ARG A 80 44.47 35.89 3.93
CA ARG A 80 43.11 36.02 3.35
C ARG A 80 42.05 36.00 4.44
N ASP A 81 41.01 36.84 4.31
CA ASP A 81 39.93 36.93 5.27
C ASP A 81 39.05 35.66 5.29
N ILE A 82 38.93 35.03 6.47
CA ILE A 82 38.18 33.76 6.62
C ILE A 82 36.70 33.97 6.42
N LEU A 83 36.08 35.07 6.93
CA LEU A 83 34.64 35.30 6.76
C LEU A 83 34.27 35.43 5.27
N SER A 84 35.04 36.22 4.50
CA SER A 84 34.81 36.38 3.07
C SER A 84 34.96 35.05 2.32
N ARG A 85 35.99 34.25 2.67
CA ARG A 85 36.18 32.91 2.11
C ARG A 85 35.07 31.94 2.44
N LEU A 86 34.45 32.02 3.64
CA LEU A 86 33.30 31.18 3.99
C LEU A 86 32.05 31.59 3.22
N MET A 87 31.78 32.87 3.04
CA MET A 87 30.63 33.35 2.27
C MET A 87 30.73 32.94 0.78
N TYR A 88 31.87 33.10 0.15
CA TYR A 88 32.13 32.68 -1.22
C TYR A 88 32.24 31.16 -1.34
N GLY A 89 32.86 30.49 -0.37
CA GLY A 89 33.04 29.04 -0.33
C GLY A 89 31.73 28.27 -0.19
N ALA A 90 30.71 28.86 0.44
CA ALA A 90 29.39 28.31 0.53
C ALA A 90 28.76 27.97 -0.83
N ARG A 91 29.09 28.76 -1.89
CA ARG A 91 28.62 28.53 -3.26
C ARG A 91 29.03 27.14 -3.77
N TRP A 92 30.31 26.81 -3.59
CA TRP A 92 30.86 25.56 -4.08
C TRP A 92 30.46 24.37 -3.19
N SER A 93 30.51 24.51 -1.86
CA SER A 93 30.10 23.44 -0.95
C SER A 93 28.60 23.09 -1.10
N LEU A 94 27.71 24.09 -1.23
CA LEU A 94 26.29 23.86 -1.48
C LEU A 94 26.03 23.34 -2.91
N ALA A 95 26.72 23.88 -3.92
CA ALA A 95 26.57 23.41 -5.31
C ALA A 95 27.00 21.94 -5.47
N ILE A 96 28.11 21.55 -4.81
CA ILE A 96 28.57 20.15 -4.81
C ILE A 96 27.58 19.26 -4.06
N GLY A 97 27.17 19.65 -2.85
CA GLY A 97 26.22 18.88 -2.03
C GLY A 97 24.89 18.65 -2.72
N LEU A 98 24.27 19.72 -3.24
CA LEU A 98 23.00 19.65 -3.97
C LEU A 98 23.15 18.95 -5.32
N GLY A 99 24.19 19.26 -6.08
CA GLY A 99 24.44 18.69 -7.40
C GLY A 99 24.71 17.18 -7.33
N ALA A 100 25.53 16.75 -6.40
CA ALA A 100 25.83 15.33 -6.18
C ALA A 100 24.59 14.56 -5.74
N THR A 101 23.83 15.11 -4.79
CA THR A 101 22.58 14.47 -4.32
C THR A 101 21.51 14.42 -5.42
N LEU A 102 21.37 15.48 -6.22
CA LEU A 102 20.41 15.49 -7.33
C LEU A 102 20.79 14.45 -8.40
N LEU A 103 22.05 14.35 -8.75
CA LEU A 103 22.52 13.35 -9.72
C LEU A 103 22.35 11.92 -9.15
N ALA A 104 22.68 11.72 -7.87
CA ALA A 104 22.47 10.45 -7.18
C ALA A 104 20.98 10.09 -7.08
N LEU A 105 20.10 11.07 -6.86
CA LEU A 105 18.64 10.88 -6.84
C LEU A 105 18.14 10.41 -8.21
N VAL A 106 18.56 11.05 -9.29
CA VAL A 106 18.14 10.65 -10.66
C VAL A 106 18.62 9.25 -10.98
N ALA A 107 19.90 8.96 -10.78
CA ALA A 107 20.49 7.66 -11.05
C ALA A 107 19.89 6.57 -10.13
N GLY A 108 19.82 6.85 -8.83
CA GLY A 108 19.28 5.92 -7.83
C GLY A 108 17.79 5.67 -8.02
N ALA A 109 17.00 6.68 -8.37
CA ALA A 109 15.57 6.51 -8.68
C ALA A 109 15.34 5.60 -9.89
N LEU A 110 16.15 5.77 -10.96
CA LEU A 110 16.08 4.91 -12.14
C LEU A 110 16.45 3.47 -11.80
N LEU A 111 17.61 3.27 -11.15
CA LEU A 111 18.11 1.94 -10.79
C LEU A 111 17.17 1.24 -9.78
N GLY A 112 16.74 1.94 -8.75
CA GLY A 112 15.82 1.41 -7.73
C GLY A 112 14.46 1.05 -8.29
N ALA A 113 13.88 1.89 -9.14
CA ALA A 113 12.60 1.61 -9.80
C ALA A 113 12.71 0.42 -10.78
N VAL A 114 13.79 0.31 -11.55
CA VAL A 114 14.06 -0.82 -12.44
C VAL A 114 14.22 -2.09 -11.63
N ALA A 115 15.01 -2.09 -10.55
CA ALA A 115 15.20 -3.23 -9.68
C ALA A 115 13.86 -3.73 -9.10
N ALA A 116 13.07 -2.82 -8.50
CA ALA A 116 11.78 -3.15 -7.87
C ALA A 116 10.75 -3.76 -8.84
N THR A 117 10.76 -3.34 -10.11
CA THR A 117 9.72 -3.73 -11.09
C THR A 117 10.15 -4.83 -12.05
N SER A 118 11.43 -5.20 -12.04
CA SER A 118 12.02 -6.21 -12.93
C SER A 118 11.85 -7.64 -12.38
N ARG A 119 12.35 -8.62 -13.15
CA ARG A 119 12.43 -10.02 -12.72
C ARG A 119 13.48 -10.16 -11.60
N ARG A 120 13.33 -11.16 -10.75
CA ARG A 120 14.22 -11.42 -9.61
C ARG A 120 15.72 -11.43 -9.98
N GLY A 121 16.09 -12.03 -11.11
CA GLY A 121 17.50 -12.05 -11.53
C GLY A 121 18.06 -10.66 -11.83
N VAL A 122 17.29 -9.76 -12.47
CA VAL A 122 17.71 -8.37 -12.72
C VAL A 122 17.84 -7.58 -11.42
N ASP A 123 16.86 -7.74 -10.52
CA ASP A 123 16.88 -7.14 -9.21
C ASP A 123 18.13 -7.56 -8.41
N GLU A 124 18.38 -8.87 -8.30
CA GLU A 124 19.54 -9.42 -7.58
C GLU A 124 20.86 -8.94 -8.19
N THR A 125 21.00 -8.95 -9.53
CA THR A 125 22.22 -8.52 -10.21
C THR A 125 22.49 -7.02 -9.97
N LEU A 126 21.46 -6.17 -10.14
CA LEU A 126 21.60 -4.73 -9.90
C LEU A 126 22.01 -4.44 -8.45
N MET A 127 21.35 -5.08 -7.48
CA MET A 127 21.70 -4.88 -6.07
C MET A 127 23.12 -5.35 -5.76
N ARG A 128 23.57 -6.49 -6.32
CA ARG A 128 24.98 -6.95 -6.16
C ARG A 128 25.99 -6.00 -6.76
N CYS A 129 25.70 -5.42 -7.96
CA CYS A 129 26.59 -4.41 -8.53
C CYS A 129 26.72 -3.18 -7.63
N LEU A 130 25.61 -2.72 -7.03
CA LEU A 130 25.62 -1.61 -6.08
C LEU A 130 26.33 -1.98 -4.76
N ASP A 131 26.21 -3.23 -4.30
CA ASP A 131 26.94 -3.75 -3.13
C ASP A 131 28.46 -3.70 -3.32
N VAL A 132 28.95 -4.01 -4.53
CA VAL A 132 30.37 -3.92 -4.87
C VAL A 132 30.88 -2.49 -4.72
N VAL A 133 30.12 -1.48 -5.17
CA VAL A 133 30.52 -0.06 -5.00
C VAL A 133 30.63 0.29 -3.52
N MET A 134 29.68 -0.17 -2.69
CA MET A 134 29.66 0.11 -1.25
C MET A 134 30.72 -0.67 -0.45
N ALA A 135 31.30 -1.71 -1.01
CA ALA A 135 32.37 -2.46 -0.36
C ALA A 135 33.70 -1.68 -0.29
N PHE A 136 33.88 -0.64 -1.15
CA PHE A 136 35.07 0.20 -1.12
C PHE A 136 34.91 1.32 -0.08
N PRO A 137 36.00 1.70 0.64
CA PRO A 137 36.00 2.89 1.48
C PRO A 137 35.68 4.13 0.65
N GLY A 138 34.54 4.81 0.91
CA GLY A 138 34.03 5.87 0.05
C GLY A 138 35.03 6.99 -0.24
N ILE A 139 35.71 7.51 0.80
CA ILE A 139 36.70 8.59 0.66
C ILE A 139 37.88 8.15 -0.24
N ALA A 140 38.35 6.91 -0.05
CA ALA A 140 39.45 6.40 -0.87
C ALA A 140 39.04 6.25 -2.34
N LEU A 141 37.84 5.70 -2.60
CA LEU A 141 37.33 5.54 -3.96
C LEU A 141 37.09 6.90 -4.64
N ALA A 142 36.51 7.88 -3.92
CA ALA A 142 36.35 9.23 -4.46
C ALA A 142 37.69 9.91 -4.75
N ALA A 143 38.66 9.79 -3.86
CA ALA A 143 40.00 10.35 -4.08
C ALA A 143 40.69 9.75 -5.33
N VAL A 144 40.55 8.43 -5.53
CA VAL A 144 41.02 7.76 -6.75
C VAL A 144 40.31 8.28 -7.99
N LEU A 145 39.01 8.43 -7.97
CA LEU A 145 38.24 8.96 -9.10
C LEU A 145 38.67 10.38 -9.44
N VAL A 146 38.86 11.25 -8.44
CA VAL A 146 39.33 12.61 -8.61
C VAL A 146 40.79 12.64 -9.15
N ALA A 147 41.65 11.74 -8.67
CA ALA A 147 43.02 11.64 -9.14
C ALA A 147 43.12 11.21 -10.63
N VAL A 148 42.27 10.26 -11.05
CA VAL A 148 42.24 9.72 -12.42
C VAL A 148 41.59 10.68 -13.41
N PHE A 149 40.43 11.26 -13.06
CA PHE A 149 39.63 12.10 -13.98
C PHE A 149 39.93 13.60 -13.86
N GLY A 150 40.77 14.00 -12.91
CA GLY A 150 41.13 15.40 -12.65
C GLY A 150 40.30 16.05 -11.55
N GLY A 151 40.85 17.04 -10.85
CA GLY A 151 40.25 17.71 -9.70
C GLY A 151 39.28 18.87 -10.05
N GLY A 152 38.41 18.68 -11.01
CA GLY A 152 37.38 19.67 -11.35
C GLY A 152 36.09 19.49 -10.51
N ILE A 153 35.33 20.56 -10.32
CA ILE A 153 34.05 20.55 -9.56
C ILE A 153 33.07 19.54 -10.14
N THR A 154 32.97 19.44 -11.46
CA THR A 154 32.11 18.46 -12.15
C THR A 154 32.52 17.02 -11.81
N VAL A 155 33.82 16.74 -11.79
CA VAL A 155 34.33 15.40 -11.43
C VAL A 155 34.00 15.08 -9.97
N LEU A 156 34.15 16.07 -9.10
CA LEU A 156 33.80 15.93 -7.68
C LEU A 156 32.31 15.61 -7.48
N ILE A 157 31.42 16.35 -8.15
CA ILE A 157 29.98 16.10 -8.16
C ILE A 157 29.69 14.69 -8.66
N CYS A 158 30.28 14.27 -9.77
CA CYS A 158 30.05 12.93 -10.33
C CYS A 158 30.58 11.81 -9.42
N ALA A 159 31.76 12.00 -8.82
CA ALA A 159 32.37 11.02 -7.91
C ALA A 159 31.52 10.83 -6.64
N ILE A 160 31.09 11.92 -6.02
CA ILE A 160 30.20 11.86 -4.84
C ILE A 160 28.83 11.27 -5.24
N ALA A 161 28.25 11.69 -6.36
CA ALA A 161 26.98 11.15 -6.85
C ALA A 161 27.05 9.65 -7.12
N PHE A 162 28.15 9.16 -7.69
CA PHE A 162 28.39 7.74 -7.92
C PHE A 162 28.35 6.94 -6.62
N LEU A 163 29.00 7.43 -5.56
CA LEU A 163 29.02 6.80 -4.25
C LEU A 163 27.67 6.87 -3.51
N PHE A 164 26.89 7.91 -3.75
CA PHE A 164 25.59 8.09 -3.10
C PHE A 164 24.42 7.45 -3.87
N THR A 165 24.65 7.03 -5.12
CA THR A 165 23.65 6.31 -5.92
C THR A 165 23.17 5.00 -5.28
N PRO A 166 24.05 4.12 -4.72
CA PRO A 166 23.61 2.87 -4.10
C PRO A 166 22.63 3.03 -2.92
N PRO A 167 22.89 3.87 -1.89
CA PRO A 167 21.94 4.07 -0.80
C PRO A 167 20.61 4.66 -1.29
N VAL A 168 20.64 5.63 -2.21
CA VAL A 168 19.42 6.19 -2.80
C VAL A 168 18.63 5.11 -3.56
N ALA A 169 19.30 4.29 -4.38
CA ALA A 169 18.66 3.22 -5.13
C ALA A 169 17.96 2.19 -4.22
N ARG A 170 18.58 1.84 -3.07
CA ARG A 170 17.99 0.95 -2.07
C ARG A 170 16.74 1.54 -1.44
N VAL A 171 16.79 2.81 -1.05
CA VAL A 171 15.62 3.52 -0.46
C VAL A 171 14.49 3.61 -1.48
N VAL A 172 14.79 4.00 -2.71
CA VAL A 172 13.77 4.05 -3.77
C VAL A 172 13.20 2.65 -4.06
N ARG A 173 14.06 1.62 -4.15
CA ARG A 173 13.62 0.23 -4.37
C ARG A 173 12.66 -0.23 -3.26
N ALA A 174 12.99 0.02 -2.00
CA ALA A 174 12.15 -0.37 -0.86
C ALA A 174 10.78 0.32 -0.93
N ASN A 175 10.73 1.64 -1.13
CA ASN A 175 9.50 2.40 -1.25
C ASN A 175 8.66 1.98 -2.47
N VAL A 176 9.32 1.71 -3.62
CA VAL A 176 8.61 1.24 -4.82
C VAL A 176 8.03 -0.16 -4.60
N LEU A 177 8.74 -1.08 -3.94
CA LEU A 177 8.23 -2.42 -3.63
C LEU A 177 7.01 -2.37 -2.69
N ASP A 178 7.06 -1.54 -1.66
CA ASP A 178 5.96 -1.29 -0.76
C ASP A 178 4.72 -0.80 -1.52
N GLN A 179 4.85 0.29 -2.24
CA GLN A 179 3.75 0.86 -3.05
C GLN A 179 3.27 -0.08 -4.16
N TYR A 180 4.13 -0.97 -4.66
CA TYR A 180 3.78 -1.91 -5.73
C TYR A 180 2.93 -3.08 -5.23
N GLY A 181 2.87 -3.29 -3.91
CA GLY A 181 1.99 -4.23 -3.21
C GLY A 181 0.56 -3.73 -3.04
N GLU A 182 0.35 -2.42 -3.10
CA GLU A 182 -0.95 -1.79 -2.85
C GLU A 182 -2.02 -2.09 -3.92
N ASP A 183 -3.27 -2.12 -3.50
CA ASP A 183 -4.41 -2.46 -4.35
C ASP A 183 -4.63 -1.47 -5.47
N TYR A 184 -4.32 -0.17 -5.29
CA TYR A 184 -4.44 0.81 -6.37
C TYR A 184 -3.51 0.49 -7.56
N VAL A 185 -2.35 -0.12 -7.32
CA VAL A 185 -1.46 -0.58 -8.39
C VAL A 185 -2.06 -1.78 -9.10
N THR A 186 -2.70 -2.68 -8.35
CA THR A 186 -3.41 -3.84 -8.90
C THR A 186 -4.62 -3.38 -9.71
N ALA A 187 -5.38 -2.40 -9.22
CA ALA A 187 -6.48 -1.78 -9.97
C ALA A 187 -6.02 -1.17 -11.30
N GLU A 188 -4.86 -0.48 -11.33
CA GLU A 188 -4.29 0.07 -12.56
C GLU A 188 -3.85 -1.02 -13.55
N ARG A 189 -3.40 -2.19 -13.06
CA ARG A 189 -3.11 -3.36 -13.91
C ARG A 189 -4.38 -3.95 -14.51
N VAL A 190 -5.46 -4.04 -13.73
CA VAL A 190 -6.79 -4.47 -14.22
C VAL A 190 -7.26 -3.59 -15.36
N ILE A 191 -7.08 -2.29 -15.24
CA ILE A 191 -7.44 -1.31 -16.26
C ILE A 191 -6.51 -1.38 -17.50
N GLY A 192 -5.46 -2.22 -17.45
CA GLY A 192 -4.53 -2.43 -18.56
C GLY A 192 -3.37 -1.44 -18.63
N ALA A 193 -3.03 -0.75 -17.52
CA ALA A 193 -1.88 0.13 -17.48
C ALA A 193 -0.56 -0.63 -17.64
N ARG A 194 0.40 -0.01 -18.35
CA ARG A 194 1.75 -0.55 -18.52
C ARG A 194 2.61 -0.21 -17.29
N THR A 195 3.54 -1.10 -16.93
CA THR A 195 4.46 -0.91 -15.78
C THR A 195 5.11 0.47 -15.74
N PRO A 196 5.73 1.01 -16.80
CA PRO A 196 6.35 2.34 -16.73
C PRO A 196 5.34 3.45 -16.41
N HIS A 197 4.12 3.34 -16.91
CA HIS A 197 3.07 4.31 -16.62
C HIS A 197 2.64 4.25 -15.14
N ILE A 198 2.48 3.05 -14.59
CA ILE A 198 2.16 2.85 -13.18
C ILE A 198 3.25 3.44 -12.30
N VAL A 199 4.53 3.15 -12.61
CA VAL A 199 5.66 3.64 -11.82
C VAL A 199 5.71 5.16 -11.83
N VAL A 200 5.73 5.78 -13.02
CA VAL A 200 5.92 7.24 -13.13
C VAL A 200 4.70 8.04 -12.67
N ARG A 201 3.48 7.55 -12.94
CA ARG A 201 2.27 8.32 -12.71
C ARG A 201 1.61 8.07 -11.36
N HIS A 202 1.79 6.88 -10.79
CA HIS A 202 1.11 6.47 -9.56
C HIS A 202 2.09 6.21 -8.41
N VAL A 203 3.13 5.40 -8.62
CA VAL A 203 4.05 4.99 -7.56
C VAL A 203 5.04 6.12 -7.21
N ALA A 204 5.66 6.76 -8.21
CA ALA A 204 6.67 7.79 -7.96
C ALA A 204 6.11 8.97 -7.14
N VAL A 205 4.85 9.35 -7.35
CA VAL A 205 4.23 10.46 -6.61
C VAL A 205 4.08 10.12 -5.12
N ASN A 206 3.77 8.86 -4.79
CA ASN A 206 3.66 8.41 -3.40
C ASN A 206 5.03 8.18 -2.76
N CYS A 207 6.04 7.77 -3.53
CA CYS A 207 7.43 7.60 -3.06
C CYS A 207 8.18 8.92 -2.91
N LEU A 208 7.71 10.01 -3.51
CA LEU A 208 8.45 11.27 -3.58
C LEU A 208 8.77 11.83 -2.19
N ALA A 209 7.81 11.79 -1.27
CA ALA A 209 7.95 12.32 0.07
C ALA A 209 9.09 11.66 0.87
N PRO A 210 9.06 10.34 1.12
CA PRO A 210 10.12 9.68 1.90
C PRO A 210 11.48 9.74 1.19
N VAL A 211 11.52 9.71 -0.14
CA VAL A 211 12.77 9.82 -0.91
C VAL A 211 13.38 11.22 -0.80
N LEU A 212 12.57 12.30 -0.86
CA LEU A 212 13.09 13.67 -0.71
C LEU A 212 13.58 13.93 0.72
N VAL A 213 12.90 13.41 1.74
CA VAL A 213 13.36 13.48 3.14
C VAL A 213 14.74 12.81 3.26
N PHE A 214 14.93 11.62 2.71
CA PHE A 214 16.21 10.94 2.67
C PHE A 214 17.28 11.76 1.93
N CYS A 215 16.94 12.36 0.78
CA CYS A 215 17.87 13.19 0.02
C CYS A 215 18.30 14.46 0.78
N THR A 216 17.47 15.01 1.67
CA THR A 216 17.86 16.16 2.49
C THR A 216 19.02 15.79 3.43
N VAL A 217 18.98 14.60 4.02
CA VAL A 217 20.11 14.06 4.81
C VAL A 217 21.34 13.85 3.94
N GLN A 218 21.14 13.30 2.73
CA GLN A 218 22.25 13.08 1.79
C GLN A 218 22.95 14.39 1.36
N VAL A 219 22.25 15.52 1.28
CA VAL A 219 22.90 16.83 1.04
C VAL A 219 23.85 17.17 2.18
N ALA A 220 23.42 16.98 3.42
CA ALA A 220 24.25 17.21 4.60
C ALA A 220 25.50 16.31 4.60
N GLU A 221 25.33 15.03 4.32
CA GLU A 221 26.43 14.06 4.19
C GLU A 221 27.39 14.45 3.04
N ALA A 222 26.86 14.90 1.90
CA ALA A 222 27.69 15.30 0.75
C ALA A 222 28.57 16.51 1.05
N ILE A 223 28.09 17.49 1.82
CA ILE A 223 28.88 18.64 2.29
C ILE A 223 30.03 18.17 3.18
N VAL A 224 29.77 17.28 4.13
CA VAL A 224 30.80 16.73 5.03
C VAL A 224 31.80 15.87 4.22
N PHE A 225 31.31 15.12 3.27
CA PHE A 225 32.14 14.26 2.42
C PHE A 225 33.07 15.08 1.53
N GLU A 226 32.57 16.19 0.93
CA GLU A 226 33.41 17.15 0.16
C GLU A 226 34.51 17.73 1.05
N ALA A 227 34.18 18.15 2.27
CA ALA A 227 35.15 18.69 3.19
C ALA A 227 36.24 17.67 3.58
N SER A 228 35.84 16.39 3.75
CA SER A 228 36.77 15.30 4.01
C SER A 228 37.74 15.07 2.81
N LEU A 229 37.21 15.13 1.58
CA LEU A 229 38.04 15.06 0.37
C LEU A 229 38.98 16.26 0.26
N SER A 230 38.52 17.47 0.54
CA SER A 230 39.32 18.68 0.57
C SER A 230 40.46 18.58 1.59
N PHE A 231 40.18 18.01 2.78
CA PHE A 231 41.18 17.79 3.83
C PHE A 231 42.30 16.84 3.41
N VAL A 232 41.98 15.83 2.59
CA VAL A 232 42.96 14.89 2.00
C VAL A 232 43.65 15.46 0.75
N GLY A 233 43.24 16.65 0.29
CA GLY A 233 43.80 17.29 -0.90
C GLY A 233 43.14 16.90 -2.22
N ALA A 234 42.04 16.16 -2.17
CA ALA A 234 41.26 15.73 -3.33
C ALA A 234 39.95 16.56 -3.52
N GLY A 235 39.85 17.72 -2.88
CA GLY A 235 38.71 18.63 -2.92
C GLY A 235 38.75 19.69 -4.02
N VAL A 236 38.08 20.83 -3.76
CA VAL A 236 38.03 21.97 -4.65
C VAL A 236 39.44 22.58 -4.76
N ARG A 237 39.89 22.78 -6.00
CA ARG A 237 41.24 23.32 -6.26
C ARG A 237 41.27 24.84 -6.12
N PRO A 238 42.38 25.42 -5.59
CA PRO A 238 42.61 26.85 -5.67
C PRO A 238 42.53 27.38 -7.12
N PRO A 239 42.03 28.61 -7.37
CA PRO A 239 41.80 29.66 -6.37
C PRO A 239 40.42 29.61 -5.67
N ASP A 240 39.50 28.79 -6.12
CA ASP A 240 38.11 28.77 -5.59
C ASP A 240 38.06 28.27 -4.12
N PRO A 241 37.47 29.03 -3.20
CA PRO A 241 37.26 28.57 -1.83
C PRO A 241 36.08 27.61 -1.76
N SER A 242 36.16 26.56 -0.91
CA SER A 242 35.05 25.81 -0.36
C SER A 242 35.14 25.75 1.15
N TRP A 243 34.11 25.38 1.86
CA TRP A 243 34.20 25.22 3.33
C TRP A 243 35.27 24.19 3.70
N GLY A 244 35.33 23.10 2.93
CA GLY A 244 36.34 22.05 3.13
C GLY A 244 37.76 22.53 2.88
N SER A 245 37.98 23.33 1.82
CA SER A 245 39.32 23.89 1.53
C SER A 245 39.75 24.91 2.61
N VAL A 246 38.82 25.71 3.16
CA VAL A 246 39.17 26.65 4.23
C VAL A 246 39.56 25.89 5.51
N VAL A 247 38.88 24.80 5.87
CA VAL A 247 39.26 23.93 6.99
C VAL A 247 40.63 23.29 6.71
N ALA A 248 40.86 22.82 5.50
CA ALA A 248 42.12 22.19 5.12
C ALA A 248 43.32 23.16 5.16
N ASP A 249 43.14 24.41 4.70
CA ASP A 249 44.17 25.47 4.79
C ASP A 249 44.48 25.83 6.26
N GLY A 250 43.46 25.79 7.14
CA GLY A 250 43.63 26.09 8.55
C GLY A 250 44.35 25.02 9.38
N LYS A 251 44.50 23.78 8.89
CA LYS A 251 45.08 22.66 9.67
C LYS A 251 46.50 22.93 10.17
N ASN A 252 47.35 23.58 9.37
CA ASN A 252 48.72 23.87 9.74
C ASN A 252 48.79 25.01 10.76
N MET A 253 47.85 25.95 10.74
CA MET A 253 47.77 27.06 11.69
C MET A 253 47.41 26.62 13.11
N VAL A 254 46.66 25.54 13.25
CA VAL A 254 46.31 24.97 14.56
C VAL A 254 47.56 24.65 15.38
N LEU A 255 48.61 24.14 14.74
CA LEU A 255 49.87 23.79 15.38
C LEU A 255 50.64 25.06 15.93
N THR A 256 50.36 26.21 15.35
CA THR A 256 50.96 27.49 15.74
C THR A 256 50.00 28.38 16.57
N GLY A 257 48.85 27.81 17.04
CA GLY A 257 47.89 28.50 17.86
C GLY A 257 46.73 29.17 17.10
N GLY A 258 46.68 29.08 15.77
CA GLY A 258 45.65 29.67 14.88
C GLY A 258 44.37 28.81 14.78
N TRP A 259 43.72 28.52 15.92
CA TRP A 259 42.54 27.66 16.03
C TRP A 259 41.33 28.20 15.25
N TRP A 260 41.16 29.50 15.10
CA TRP A 260 40.02 30.14 14.41
C TRP A 260 39.86 29.74 12.97
N ALA A 261 40.98 29.48 12.26
CA ALA A 261 40.97 29.10 10.86
C ALA A 261 40.30 27.72 10.61
N THR A 262 40.16 26.88 11.64
CA THR A 262 39.51 25.57 11.55
C THR A 262 38.18 25.58 12.29
N VAL A 263 38.09 26.24 13.43
CA VAL A 263 36.89 26.22 14.32
C VAL A 263 35.71 26.96 13.68
N PHE A 264 35.88 28.16 13.13
CA PHE A 264 34.78 28.91 12.52
C PHE A 264 34.17 28.20 11.28
N PRO A 265 34.98 27.71 10.31
CA PRO A 265 34.45 26.92 9.22
C PRO A 265 33.74 25.63 9.69
N GLY A 266 34.32 24.93 10.67
CA GLY A 266 33.76 23.72 11.24
C GLY A 266 32.40 23.96 11.93
N LEU A 267 32.27 25.07 12.69
CA LEU A 267 31.02 25.47 13.32
C LEU A 267 29.94 25.83 12.30
N LEU A 268 30.29 26.54 11.21
CA LEU A 268 29.35 26.85 10.12
C LEU A 268 28.83 25.58 9.43
N MET A 269 29.73 24.64 9.16
CA MET A 269 29.38 23.34 8.59
C MET A 269 28.47 22.56 9.55
N LEU A 270 28.83 22.46 10.83
CA LEU A 270 28.04 21.80 11.85
C LEU A 270 26.63 22.39 11.93
N ALA A 271 26.51 23.72 11.99
CA ALA A 271 25.25 24.41 12.06
C ALA A 271 24.37 24.15 10.82
N THR A 272 24.98 24.16 9.63
CA THR A 272 24.29 23.90 8.37
C THR A 272 23.82 22.43 8.26
N VAL A 273 24.66 21.46 8.60
CA VAL A 273 24.34 20.03 8.63
C VAL A 273 23.24 19.74 9.64
N LEU A 274 23.34 20.30 10.85
CA LEU A 274 22.31 20.17 11.87
C LEU A 274 20.96 20.74 11.40
N ALA A 275 21.00 21.92 10.78
CA ALA A 275 19.78 22.55 10.25
C ALA A 275 19.14 21.71 9.12
N LEU A 276 19.93 21.12 8.23
CA LEU A 276 19.41 20.20 7.20
C LEU A 276 18.76 18.97 7.82
N ASN A 277 19.36 18.37 8.84
CA ASN A 277 18.80 17.21 9.53
C ASN A 277 17.49 17.54 10.27
N VAL A 278 17.48 18.64 11.04
CA VAL A 278 16.26 19.11 11.74
C VAL A 278 15.14 19.47 10.74
N LEU A 279 15.50 20.04 9.60
CA LEU A 279 14.53 20.30 8.54
C LEU A 279 13.96 19.01 7.96
N SER A 280 14.80 18.00 7.73
CA SER A 280 14.39 16.67 7.23
C SER A 280 13.37 16.02 8.16
N GLU A 281 13.62 16.01 9.47
CA GLU A 281 12.68 15.51 10.50
C GLU A 281 11.37 16.29 10.49
N GLY A 282 11.44 17.62 10.52
CA GLY A 282 10.25 18.47 10.54
C GLY A 282 9.39 18.38 9.28
N VAL A 283 9.98 18.11 8.12
CA VAL A 283 9.25 17.84 6.87
C VAL A 283 8.59 16.47 6.94
N SER A 284 9.28 15.46 7.47
CA SER A 284 8.75 14.11 7.69
C SER A 284 7.51 14.16 8.59
N ASP A 285 7.60 14.83 9.74
CA ASP A 285 6.50 14.99 10.70
C ASP A 285 5.32 15.76 10.11
N ALA A 286 5.58 16.84 9.39
CA ALA A 286 4.54 17.63 8.73
C ALA A 286 3.77 16.86 7.67
N TRP A 287 4.36 15.83 7.08
CA TRP A 287 3.73 14.94 6.10
C TRP A 287 3.06 13.73 6.76
N ALA A 288 3.55 13.24 7.91
CA ALA A 288 2.93 12.17 8.69
C ALA A 288 1.69 12.63 9.49
N ALA A 289 1.64 13.88 9.93
CA ALA A 289 0.60 14.46 10.78
C ALA A 289 -0.86 14.48 10.25
N PRO A 290 -1.18 14.35 8.94
CA PRO A 290 -2.57 14.27 8.48
C PRO A 290 -3.35 13.03 8.90
N ALA A 291 -2.69 11.99 9.39
CA ALA A 291 -3.33 10.73 9.77
C ALA A 291 -3.76 10.67 11.25
N ALA A 292 -3.01 11.30 12.15
CA ALA A 292 -3.24 11.22 13.59
C ALA A 292 -4.31 12.20 14.14
N ASP A 293 -4.42 13.41 13.58
CA ASP A 293 -5.33 14.46 14.09
C ASP A 293 -6.83 14.23 13.77
N ARG A 294 -7.18 13.24 12.95
CA ARG A 294 -8.57 12.96 12.56
C ARG A 294 -9.21 11.82 13.33
N GLY A 295 -8.43 11.02 14.05
CA GLY A 295 -8.95 10.04 14.99
C GLY A 295 -9.46 10.66 16.30
N ALA A 296 -8.90 11.80 16.68
CA ALA A 296 -9.27 12.51 17.91
C ALA A 296 -10.46 13.48 17.74
N ALA A 297 -10.71 13.99 16.52
CA ALA A 297 -11.78 14.95 16.26
C ALA A 297 -13.14 14.30 15.90
N ALA A 298 -13.21 12.98 15.74
CA ALA A 298 -14.44 12.25 15.46
C ALA A 298 -15.07 11.62 16.72
N GLY A 299 -14.51 11.88 17.91
CA GLY A 299 -14.96 11.33 19.19
C GLY A 299 -15.55 12.32 20.17
N ASP A 300 -15.69 13.62 19.82
CA ASP A 300 -16.10 14.64 20.77
C ASP A 300 -17.36 15.44 20.34
N ASP A 301 -18.41 14.71 19.96
CA ASP A 301 -19.75 15.27 19.89
C ASP A 301 -20.74 14.26 20.51
N GLY A 302 -20.96 14.43 21.82
CA GLY A 302 -22.11 13.86 22.52
C GLY A 302 -21.79 12.99 23.72
N ASP A 303 -21.45 13.55 24.85
CA ASP A 303 -22.21 13.35 26.08
C ASP A 303 -21.69 14.31 27.17
N SER A 304 -22.54 15.24 27.58
CA SER A 304 -22.43 16.02 28.80
C SER A 304 -23.26 15.34 29.89
N GLY A 305 -22.60 14.79 30.91
CA GLY A 305 -23.38 14.32 32.07
C GLY A 305 -22.58 13.57 33.14
N GLN A 306 -22.08 14.33 34.10
CA GLN A 306 -21.98 14.03 35.55
C GLN A 306 -21.04 12.94 36.12
N ASP A 307 -20.09 13.48 36.87
CA ASP A 307 -19.62 13.13 38.23
C ASP A 307 -19.27 11.69 38.62
N GLY A 308 -18.01 11.55 39.09
CA GLY A 308 -17.59 10.45 39.96
C GLY A 308 -16.07 10.36 40.12
N LYS A 309 -15.61 10.94 41.20
CA LYS A 309 -14.21 10.99 41.74
C LYS A 309 -13.64 9.60 42.05
N ASP A 310 -12.32 9.62 42.21
CA ASP A 310 -11.39 8.73 42.93
C ASP A 310 -10.85 7.53 42.10
N GLY A 311 -9.60 7.27 41.97
CA GLY A 311 -8.40 7.57 42.71
C GLY A 311 -7.36 6.47 42.47
N HIS A 312 -6.09 6.83 42.29
CA HIS A 312 -4.86 6.03 42.50
C HIS A 312 -4.64 4.75 41.67
N ALA A 313 -3.52 4.37 41.25
CA ALA A 313 -2.10 4.75 41.32
C ALA A 313 -1.30 3.68 40.56
N GLU A 314 -0.24 4.08 39.91
CA GLU A 314 1.06 3.45 39.72
C GLU A 314 1.20 1.92 39.70
N GLY A 315 2.02 1.46 38.74
CA GLY A 315 2.71 0.18 38.82
C GLY A 315 3.34 -0.28 37.52
N ALA A 316 4.55 0.22 37.24
CA ALA A 316 5.48 -0.41 36.31
C ALA A 316 5.96 -1.74 36.86
N GLY A 317 6.34 -2.69 35.99
CA GLY A 317 7.00 -3.91 36.44
C GLY A 317 7.26 -4.89 35.30
N ASP A 318 8.51 -4.96 34.97
CA ASP A 318 9.21 -5.83 34.02
C ASP A 318 9.06 -7.34 34.27
N ALA A 319 9.40 -8.05 33.19
CA ALA A 319 10.26 -9.19 33.07
C ALA A 319 9.72 -10.62 33.20
N ASP A 320 10.01 -11.36 32.16
CA ASP A 320 10.56 -12.71 32.06
C ASP A 320 10.10 -13.81 33.07
N GLY A 321 9.69 -14.92 32.48
CA GLY A 321 9.58 -16.16 33.27
C GLY A 321 9.08 -17.35 32.46
N PHE A 322 9.97 -18.02 31.76
CA PHE A 322 9.81 -19.39 31.30
C PHE A 322 9.53 -20.32 32.49
N GLY A 323 8.42 -21.06 32.45
CA GLY A 323 8.09 -22.09 33.39
C GLY A 323 7.35 -23.22 32.69
N ARG A 324 8.10 -24.26 32.25
CA ARG A 324 7.55 -25.57 31.94
C ARG A 324 7.04 -26.22 33.22
N SER A 325 5.78 -26.62 33.24
CA SER A 325 5.36 -27.78 34.07
C SER A 325 4.29 -28.55 33.31
N GLY A 326 4.59 -29.82 33.06
CA GLY A 326 3.64 -30.75 32.51
C GLY A 326 2.55 -31.05 33.54
N ASP A 327 1.34 -31.12 33.02
CA ASP A 327 0.29 -31.85 33.72
C ASP A 327 -0.51 -32.67 32.69
N THR A 328 -0.46 -33.96 32.91
CA THR A 328 -1.25 -35.01 32.29
C THR A 328 -2.63 -35.00 32.94
N GLY A 329 -3.63 -34.48 32.28
CA GLY A 329 -4.96 -34.46 32.85
C GLY A 329 -6.08 -34.31 31.83
N ALA A 330 -6.73 -35.43 31.53
CA ALA A 330 -8.11 -35.60 31.08
C ALA A 330 -8.60 -34.70 29.91
N ARG A 331 -8.67 -35.28 28.72
CA ARG A 331 -9.52 -34.77 27.61
C ARG A 331 -10.93 -34.51 28.14
N PRO A 332 -11.45 -33.26 28.02
CA PRO A 332 -12.83 -33.02 28.30
C PRO A 332 -13.69 -33.81 27.30
N LYS A 333 -14.68 -34.53 27.82
CA LYS A 333 -15.71 -35.21 27.03
C LYS A 333 -16.33 -34.23 26.04
N PRO A 334 -16.68 -34.67 24.82
CA PRO A 334 -17.32 -33.84 23.83
C PRO A 334 -18.70 -33.42 24.37
N THR A 335 -18.84 -32.15 24.67
CA THR A 335 -20.14 -31.54 24.90
C THR A 335 -20.74 -31.16 23.56
N ALA A 336 -22.01 -31.54 23.34
CA ALA A 336 -22.93 -31.21 22.25
C ALA A 336 -22.28 -30.95 20.86
N GLY A 337 -22.55 -31.81 19.91
CA GLY A 337 -22.13 -31.64 18.52
C GLY A 337 -22.87 -30.47 17.84
N PRO A 338 -22.36 -29.98 16.70
CA PRO A 338 -22.97 -28.90 15.93
C PRO A 338 -24.40 -29.20 15.42
N ASP A 339 -24.90 -30.40 15.61
CA ASP A 339 -26.25 -30.82 15.22
C ASP A 339 -27.35 -30.37 16.17
N GLU A 340 -27.05 -29.97 17.40
CA GLU A 340 -28.06 -29.55 18.40
C GLU A 340 -28.42 -28.06 18.35
N LEU A 341 -27.76 -27.25 17.50
CA LEU A 341 -27.65 -25.82 17.70
C LEU A 341 -28.53 -24.93 16.78
N LEU A 342 -29.30 -25.50 15.84
CA LEU A 342 -30.17 -24.68 14.99
C LEU A 342 -31.61 -25.19 15.08
N PRO A 343 -32.55 -24.39 15.59
CA PRO A 343 -33.96 -24.70 15.44
C PRO A 343 -34.31 -24.71 13.94
N LEU A 344 -34.70 -25.84 13.41
CA LEU A 344 -35.22 -25.98 12.03
C LEU A 344 -36.24 -24.88 11.67
N PRO A 345 -37.14 -24.41 12.61
CA PRO A 345 -38.08 -23.35 12.32
C PRO A 345 -37.50 -22.01 11.92
N ALA A 346 -36.31 -21.63 12.47
CA ALA A 346 -35.66 -20.36 12.12
C ALA A 346 -35.07 -20.39 10.70
N LEU A 347 -34.46 -21.51 10.31
CA LEU A 347 -33.98 -21.73 8.95
C LEU A 347 -35.13 -21.75 7.93
N GLU A 348 -36.23 -22.41 8.26
CA GLU A 348 -37.41 -22.44 7.39
C GLU A 348 -38.06 -21.06 7.24
N ALA A 349 -38.10 -20.25 8.32
CA ALA A 349 -38.62 -18.88 8.25
C ALA A 349 -37.71 -18.00 7.37
N ALA A 350 -36.38 -18.09 7.51
CA ALA A 350 -35.43 -17.41 6.66
C ALA A 350 -35.55 -17.85 5.19
N ALA A 351 -35.64 -19.17 4.94
CA ALA A 351 -35.82 -19.71 3.62
C ALA A 351 -37.17 -19.30 2.97
N ARG A 352 -38.23 -19.18 3.71
CA ARG A 352 -39.53 -18.66 3.19
C ARG A 352 -39.37 -17.22 2.72
N ARG A 353 -38.78 -16.33 3.52
CA ARG A 353 -38.49 -14.94 3.12
C ARG A 353 -37.65 -14.88 1.85
N LEU A 354 -36.64 -15.76 1.71
CA LEU A 354 -35.77 -15.83 0.54
C LEU A 354 -36.53 -16.38 -0.67
N ARG A 355 -37.43 -17.37 -0.51
CA ARG A 355 -38.27 -17.88 -1.60
C ARG A 355 -39.23 -16.82 -2.15
N ASP A 356 -39.82 -16.01 -1.30
CA ASP A 356 -40.72 -14.92 -1.71
C ASP A 356 -39.98 -13.83 -2.51
N ARG A 357 -38.65 -13.72 -2.34
CA ARG A 357 -37.78 -12.82 -3.07
C ARG A 357 -37.04 -13.47 -4.23
N ALA A 358 -37.09 -14.80 -4.32
CA ALA A 358 -36.35 -15.58 -5.31
C ALA A 358 -36.76 -15.17 -6.74
N ARG A 359 -35.78 -14.85 -7.54
CA ARG A 359 -35.98 -14.62 -8.98
C ARG A 359 -35.64 -15.90 -9.75
N PRO A 360 -36.35 -16.16 -10.84
CA PRO A 360 -35.93 -17.26 -11.73
C PRO A 360 -34.49 -17.00 -12.19
N LEU A 361 -33.67 -18.05 -12.14
CA LEU A 361 -32.28 -17.93 -12.61
C LEU A 361 -32.26 -17.46 -14.05
N PRO A 362 -31.44 -16.48 -14.40
CA PRO A 362 -31.32 -16.02 -15.79
C PRO A 362 -30.95 -17.17 -16.73
N GLY A 363 -31.63 -17.25 -17.85
CA GLY A 363 -31.29 -18.21 -18.92
C GLY A 363 -30.08 -17.74 -19.75
N GLY A 364 -29.54 -18.61 -20.57
CA GLY A 364 -28.47 -18.33 -21.52
C GLY A 364 -27.11 -18.88 -21.14
N ASP A 365 -26.15 -18.72 -22.06
CA ASP A 365 -24.77 -19.16 -21.85
C ASP A 365 -24.08 -18.42 -20.72
N PRO A 366 -23.24 -19.09 -19.91
CA PRO A 366 -22.57 -18.44 -18.80
C PRO A 366 -21.59 -17.37 -19.28
N VAL A 367 -21.65 -16.19 -18.63
CA VAL A 367 -20.66 -15.10 -18.81
C VAL A 367 -19.29 -15.54 -18.32
N LEU A 368 -19.26 -16.26 -17.18
CA LEU A 368 -18.07 -16.83 -16.59
C LEU A 368 -18.30 -18.31 -16.29
N ALA A 369 -17.36 -19.17 -16.69
CA ALA A 369 -17.32 -20.57 -16.29
C ALA A 369 -15.90 -20.92 -15.80
N VAL A 370 -15.81 -21.33 -14.57
CA VAL A 370 -14.58 -21.82 -13.91
C VAL A 370 -14.70 -23.34 -13.78
N ARG A 371 -13.68 -24.07 -14.21
CA ARG A 371 -13.68 -25.54 -14.20
C ARG A 371 -12.37 -26.06 -13.66
N ASP A 372 -12.47 -26.87 -12.61
CA ASP A 372 -11.34 -27.57 -11.98
C ASP A 372 -10.15 -26.64 -11.71
N LEU A 373 -10.42 -25.47 -11.10
CA LEU A 373 -9.40 -24.47 -10.85
C LEU A 373 -8.52 -24.87 -9.67
N HIS A 374 -7.21 -24.93 -9.92
CA HIS A 374 -6.18 -25.16 -8.93
C HIS A 374 -5.21 -23.98 -8.88
N VAL A 375 -4.87 -23.54 -7.68
CA VAL A 375 -3.86 -22.49 -7.46
C VAL A 375 -2.92 -22.92 -6.34
N GLY A 376 -1.64 -23.09 -6.68
CA GLY A 376 -0.57 -23.45 -5.75
C GLY A 376 0.63 -22.52 -5.89
N PHE A 377 1.62 -22.67 -5.00
CA PHE A 377 2.86 -21.88 -5.00
C PHE A 377 4.08 -22.79 -4.91
N GLU A 378 5.10 -22.53 -5.74
CA GLU A 378 6.35 -23.29 -5.70
C GLU A 378 7.11 -23.04 -4.40
N GLY A 379 7.59 -24.13 -3.78
CA GLY A 379 8.37 -24.08 -2.54
C GLY A 379 7.61 -23.62 -1.31
N ARG A 380 6.28 -23.40 -1.40
CA ARG A 380 5.42 -23.04 -0.28
C ARG A 380 4.38 -24.12 -0.02
N HIS A 381 3.86 -24.18 1.22
CA HIS A 381 2.77 -25.08 1.61
C HIS A 381 3.03 -26.56 1.27
N ARG A 382 4.29 -27.03 1.29
CA ARG A 382 4.70 -28.43 0.95
C ARG A 382 4.14 -28.92 -0.38
N GLY A 383 3.92 -28.03 -1.36
CA GLY A 383 3.37 -28.36 -2.66
C GLY A 383 1.86 -28.55 -2.71
N VAL A 384 1.15 -28.29 -1.62
CA VAL A 384 -0.32 -28.36 -1.56
C VAL A 384 -0.92 -27.14 -2.25
N ASP A 385 -1.94 -27.37 -3.10
CA ASP A 385 -2.69 -26.29 -3.71
C ASP A 385 -3.55 -25.57 -2.67
N VAL A 386 -3.45 -24.24 -2.64
CA VAL A 386 -4.26 -23.38 -1.77
C VAL A 386 -5.72 -23.40 -2.23
N VAL A 387 -5.95 -23.39 -3.55
CA VAL A 387 -7.24 -23.60 -4.20
C VAL A 387 -7.16 -24.91 -4.98
N ALA A 388 -8.13 -25.81 -4.79
CA ALA A 388 -8.10 -27.14 -5.37
C ALA A 388 -9.48 -27.58 -5.87
N GLY A 389 -9.61 -27.80 -7.20
CA GLY A 389 -10.80 -28.34 -7.83
C GLY A 389 -12.02 -27.39 -7.79
N VAL A 390 -11.82 -26.08 -7.77
CA VAL A 390 -12.92 -25.10 -7.71
C VAL A 390 -13.58 -24.96 -9.08
N GLY A 391 -14.93 -25.15 -9.12
CA GLY A 391 -15.72 -25.00 -10.34
C GLY A 391 -17.06 -24.33 -10.06
N PHE A 392 -17.39 -23.27 -10.83
CA PHE A 392 -18.68 -22.59 -10.79
C PHE A 392 -18.93 -21.84 -12.10
N GLU A 393 -20.20 -21.49 -12.33
CA GLU A 393 -20.61 -20.72 -13.51
C GLU A 393 -21.43 -19.52 -13.05
N VAL A 394 -21.36 -18.42 -13.82
CA VAL A 394 -22.14 -17.20 -13.57
C VAL A 394 -22.84 -16.81 -14.88
N ARG A 395 -24.13 -16.60 -14.83
CA ARG A 395 -24.98 -16.23 -15.98
C ARG A 395 -25.12 -14.71 -16.11
N PRO A 396 -25.55 -14.19 -17.27
CA PRO A 396 -25.80 -12.77 -17.42
C PRO A 396 -26.81 -12.27 -16.41
N GLY A 397 -26.50 -11.16 -15.69
CA GLY A 397 -27.37 -10.58 -14.68
C GLY A 397 -27.52 -11.37 -13.37
N GLU A 398 -26.87 -12.54 -13.23
CA GLU A 398 -26.86 -13.34 -11.99
C GLU A 398 -26.00 -12.68 -10.90
N VAL A 399 -26.39 -12.82 -9.64
CA VAL A 399 -25.57 -12.54 -8.46
C VAL A 399 -25.17 -13.87 -7.82
N LEU A 400 -23.90 -14.22 -7.94
CA LEU A 400 -23.30 -15.40 -7.31
C LEU A 400 -22.55 -14.99 -6.04
N GLY A 401 -22.91 -15.57 -4.88
CA GLY A 401 -22.17 -15.44 -3.63
C GLY A 401 -21.06 -16.46 -3.51
N LEU A 402 -19.83 -16.02 -3.21
CA LEU A 402 -18.70 -16.87 -2.86
C LEU A 402 -18.37 -16.68 -1.39
N VAL A 403 -18.72 -17.63 -0.53
CA VAL A 403 -18.74 -17.45 0.94
C VAL A 403 -17.80 -18.45 1.63
N GLY A 404 -17.28 -18.07 2.80
CA GLY A 404 -16.46 -18.91 3.67
C GLY A 404 -15.60 -18.08 4.63
N GLU A 405 -14.96 -18.71 5.61
CA GLU A 405 -14.07 -18.04 6.56
C GLU A 405 -12.87 -17.37 5.90
N SER A 406 -12.22 -16.41 6.61
CA SER A 406 -10.95 -15.82 6.19
C SER A 406 -9.88 -16.90 6.00
N GLY A 407 -9.07 -16.79 4.95
CA GLY A 407 -8.06 -17.81 4.63
C GLY A 407 -8.56 -18.98 3.76
N CYS A 408 -9.86 -19.09 3.47
CA CYS A 408 -10.41 -20.17 2.62
C CYS A 408 -10.05 -20.08 1.12
N GLY A 409 -9.29 -19.07 0.68
CA GLY A 409 -8.88 -18.94 -0.73
C GLY A 409 -9.85 -18.18 -1.63
N LYS A 410 -10.90 -17.53 -1.11
CA LYS A 410 -11.91 -16.77 -1.87
C LYS A 410 -11.30 -15.65 -2.71
N SER A 411 -10.56 -14.72 -2.08
CA SER A 411 -9.90 -13.60 -2.77
C SER A 411 -8.84 -14.09 -3.77
N LEU A 412 -8.13 -15.18 -3.45
CA LEU A 412 -7.19 -15.80 -4.40
C LEU A 412 -7.92 -16.35 -5.63
N THR A 413 -9.07 -16.98 -5.44
CA THR A 413 -9.94 -17.45 -6.54
C THR A 413 -10.44 -16.25 -7.35
N ALA A 414 -10.95 -15.20 -6.72
CA ALA A 414 -11.41 -13.98 -7.37
C ALA A 414 -10.32 -13.32 -8.21
N LEU A 415 -9.13 -13.10 -7.66
CA LEU A 415 -7.98 -12.54 -8.37
C LEU A 415 -7.53 -13.44 -9.53
N THR A 416 -7.55 -14.76 -9.33
CA THR A 416 -7.16 -15.72 -10.40
C THR A 416 -8.15 -15.69 -11.56
N VAL A 417 -9.45 -15.63 -11.26
CA VAL A 417 -10.52 -15.46 -12.27
C VAL A 417 -10.32 -14.16 -13.05
N MET A 418 -9.95 -13.09 -12.37
CA MET A 418 -9.59 -11.81 -13.00
C MET A 418 -8.27 -11.85 -13.78
N GLY A 419 -7.55 -12.98 -13.80
CA GLY A 419 -6.26 -13.12 -14.47
C GLY A 419 -5.12 -12.38 -13.79
N LEU A 420 -5.22 -12.14 -12.49
CA LEU A 420 -4.27 -11.44 -11.63
C LEU A 420 -3.74 -12.32 -10.49
N PRO A 421 -3.34 -13.56 -10.75
CA PRO A 421 -2.80 -14.41 -9.70
C PRO A 421 -1.54 -13.75 -9.11
N PRO A 422 -1.26 -13.92 -7.80
CA PRO A 422 -0.03 -13.43 -7.18
C PRO A 422 1.23 -13.95 -7.86
N LYS A 423 2.35 -13.22 -7.73
CA LYS A 423 3.64 -13.64 -8.29
C LYS A 423 4.04 -15.02 -7.74
N GLY A 424 4.43 -15.93 -8.63
CA GLY A 424 4.83 -17.31 -8.28
C GLY A 424 3.67 -18.29 -8.11
N ALA A 425 2.44 -17.88 -8.33
CA ALA A 425 1.31 -18.80 -8.35
C ALA A 425 1.33 -19.67 -9.62
N ARG A 426 1.12 -20.97 -9.44
CA ARG A 426 0.84 -21.95 -10.51
C ARG A 426 -0.66 -22.11 -10.60
N VAL A 427 -1.22 -21.80 -11.76
CA VAL A 427 -2.66 -21.93 -12.04
C VAL A 427 -2.87 -23.07 -13.02
N ARG A 428 -3.77 -24.00 -12.67
CA ARG A 428 -4.23 -25.11 -13.52
C ARG A 428 -5.76 -25.10 -13.55
N GLY A 429 -6.34 -25.74 -14.57
CA GLY A 429 -7.79 -25.74 -14.80
C GLY A 429 -8.19 -24.75 -15.88
N GLY A 430 -9.50 -24.58 -16.10
CA GLY A 430 -10.06 -23.74 -17.15
C GLY A 430 -10.86 -22.56 -16.61
N ILE A 431 -10.62 -21.38 -17.15
CA ILE A 431 -11.42 -20.17 -16.88
C ILE A 431 -11.93 -19.65 -18.22
N ARG A 432 -13.23 -19.76 -18.48
CA ARG A 432 -13.86 -19.23 -19.68
C ARG A 432 -14.68 -17.99 -19.38
N PHE A 433 -14.44 -16.94 -20.14
CA PHE A 433 -15.21 -15.71 -20.07
C PHE A 433 -15.77 -15.34 -21.44
N LEU A 434 -17.09 -15.18 -21.56
CA LEU A 434 -17.81 -15.00 -22.81
C LEU A 434 -17.40 -16.04 -23.88
N GLY A 435 -17.31 -17.31 -23.48
CA GLY A 435 -16.91 -18.43 -24.32
C GLY A 435 -15.42 -18.55 -24.63
N ARG A 436 -14.57 -17.55 -24.25
CA ARG A 436 -13.12 -17.55 -24.51
C ARG A 436 -12.35 -18.09 -23.30
N ASP A 437 -11.40 -18.96 -23.54
CA ASP A 437 -10.52 -19.49 -22.49
C ASP A 437 -9.45 -18.45 -22.11
N LEU A 438 -9.56 -17.89 -20.89
CA LEU A 438 -8.61 -16.88 -20.37
C LEU A 438 -7.23 -17.48 -20.07
N THR A 439 -7.12 -18.79 -19.85
CA THR A 439 -5.83 -19.44 -19.55
C THR A 439 -4.97 -19.56 -20.80
N ALA A 440 -5.59 -19.75 -21.95
CA ALA A 440 -4.94 -19.87 -23.26
C ALA A 440 -4.65 -18.49 -23.92
N VAL A 441 -5.32 -17.40 -23.48
CA VAL A 441 -5.16 -16.08 -24.07
C VAL A 441 -3.84 -15.43 -23.66
N PRO A 442 -3.02 -14.91 -24.62
CA PRO A 442 -1.81 -14.18 -24.29
C PRO A 442 -2.06 -13.00 -23.34
N ALA A 443 -1.13 -12.75 -22.43
CA ALA A 443 -1.26 -11.69 -21.38
C ALA A 443 -1.63 -10.29 -21.93
N LYS A 444 -1.22 -9.97 -23.18
CA LYS A 444 -1.55 -8.70 -23.86
C LYS A 444 -3.02 -8.64 -24.26
N ALA A 445 -3.59 -9.73 -24.74
CA ALA A 445 -5.00 -9.81 -25.15
C ALA A 445 -5.90 -9.88 -23.89
N ARG A 446 -5.51 -10.65 -22.88
CA ARG A 446 -6.20 -10.72 -21.58
C ARG A 446 -6.31 -9.35 -20.92
N ARG A 447 -5.22 -8.53 -20.92
CA ARG A 447 -5.25 -7.16 -20.42
C ARG A 447 -6.22 -6.22 -21.13
N ARG A 448 -6.62 -6.51 -22.38
CA ARG A 448 -7.64 -5.73 -23.08
C ARG A 448 -9.05 -6.05 -22.63
N MET A 449 -9.30 -7.28 -22.19
CA MET A 449 -10.60 -7.72 -21.65
C MET A 449 -10.79 -7.23 -20.22
N LEU A 450 -9.71 -7.22 -19.42
CA LEU A 450 -9.70 -6.68 -18.07
C LEU A 450 -9.96 -5.18 -18.09
N GLY A 451 -10.85 -4.73 -17.19
CA GLY A 451 -11.26 -3.34 -17.09
C GLY A 451 -12.15 -2.84 -18.23
N HIS A 452 -12.43 -3.66 -19.26
CA HIS A 452 -13.40 -3.37 -20.30
C HIS A 452 -14.67 -4.23 -20.14
N ASP A 453 -14.50 -5.53 -20.13
CA ASP A 453 -15.61 -6.49 -20.03
C ASP A 453 -15.73 -7.08 -18.62
N MET A 454 -14.63 -7.06 -17.84
CA MET A 454 -14.56 -7.49 -16.44
C MET A 454 -14.01 -6.35 -15.57
N ALA A 455 -14.62 -6.13 -14.41
CA ALA A 455 -14.15 -5.16 -13.44
C ALA A 455 -14.10 -5.79 -12.04
N MET A 456 -13.29 -5.18 -11.15
CA MET A 456 -13.16 -5.61 -9.76
C MET A 456 -13.41 -4.45 -8.81
N VAL A 457 -14.14 -4.72 -7.72
CA VAL A 457 -14.27 -3.87 -6.55
C VAL A 457 -13.49 -4.56 -5.43
N TYR A 458 -12.46 -3.89 -4.92
CA TYR A 458 -11.54 -4.46 -3.93
C TYR A 458 -12.06 -4.28 -2.50
N GLN A 459 -11.50 -5.06 -1.58
CA GLN A 459 -11.89 -5.14 -0.18
C GLN A 459 -11.65 -3.82 0.56
N ASP A 460 -10.45 -3.24 0.47
CA ASP A 460 -10.12 -1.98 1.14
C ASP A 460 -10.17 -0.80 0.16
N ALA A 461 -11.14 0.07 0.40
CA ALA A 461 -11.32 1.28 -0.40
C ALA A 461 -10.20 2.31 -0.21
N LEU A 462 -9.47 2.28 0.91
CA LEU A 462 -8.40 3.23 1.16
C LEU A 462 -7.14 2.86 0.38
N SER A 463 -6.73 1.60 0.40
CA SER A 463 -5.56 1.10 -0.34
C SER A 463 -5.81 1.00 -1.84
N SER A 464 -7.09 0.88 -2.26
CA SER A 464 -7.48 0.76 -3.67
C SER A 464 -7.54 2.09 -4.42
N LEU A 465 -7.62 3.21 -3.72
CA LEU A 465 -7.54 4.55 -4.30
C LEU A 465 -6.15 5.14 -4.07
N ASN A 466 -5.57 5.74 -5.13
CA ASN A 466 -4.27 6.39 -4.98
C ASN A 466 -4.37 7.62 -4.06
N PRO A 467 -3.73 7.61 -2.87
CA PRO A 467 -3.90 8.66 -1.87
C PRO A 467 -3.34 10.02 -2.30
N ALA A 468 -2.37 10.04 -3.21
CA ALA A 468 -1.73 11.26 -3.71
C ALA A 468 -2.48 11.90 -4.90
N MET A 469 -3.59 11.31 -5.35
CA MET A 469 -4.35 11.79 -6.50
C MET A 469 -5.78 12.16 -6.11
N THR A 470 -6.30 13.27 -6.66
CA THR A 470 -7.72 13.60 -6.51
C THR A 470 -8.60 12.58 -7.23
N VAL A 471 -9.83 12.38 -6.77
CA VAL A 471 -10.83 11.52 -7.44
C VAL A 471 -10.99 11.88 -8.92
N ARG A 472 -10.99 13.18 -9.25
CA ARG A 472 -11.01 13.65 -10.65
C ARG A 472 -9.86 13.08 -11.47
N ALA A 473 -8.64 13.10 -10.93
CA ALA A 473 -7.46 12.66 -11.66
C ALA A 473 -7.53 11.15 -11.94
N GLN A 474 -8.00 10.36 -10.98
CA GLN A 474 -8.16 8.92 -11.09
C GLN A 474 -9.27 8.57 -12.11
N LEU A 475 -10.48 9.11 -11.97
CA LEU A 475 -11.58 8.87 -12.90
C LEU A 475 -11.26 9.33 -14.34
N ARG A 476 -10.57 10.47 -14.51
CA ARG A 476 -10.14 10.94 -15.85
C ARG A 476 -9.21 9.96 -16.55
N GLN A 477 -8.37 9.23 -15.82
CA GLN A 477 -7.50 8.22 -16.43
C GLN A 477 -8.31 7.07 -17.01
N LEU A 478 -9.35 6.62 -16.28
CA LEU A 478 -10.26 5.57 -16.75
C LEU A 478 -11.02 5.99 -18.02
N VAL A 479 -11.55 7.20 -18.01
CA VAL A 479 -12.26 7.76 -19.18
C VAL A 479 -11.33 7.86 -20.39
N ARG A 480 -10.09 8.34 -20.23
CA ARG A 480 -9.09 8.41 -21.32
C ARG A 480 -8.70 7.04 -21.87
N ARG A 481 -8.85 5.99 -21.11
CA ARG A 481 -8.57 4.60 -21.53
C ARG A 481 -9.78 3.87 -22.12
N GLY A 482 -10.82 4.59 -22.48
CA GLY A 482 -12.02 4.05 -23.13
C GLY A 482 -13.26 3.98 -22.24
N GLY A 483 -13.31 4.75 -21.15
CA GLY A 483 -14.53 4.93 -20.37
C GLY A 483 -15.59 5.65 -21.20
N ARG A 484 -16.84 5.20 -21.06
CA ARG A 484 -17.99 5.71 -21.83
C ARG A 484 -18.66 6.90 -21.17
N ARG A 485 -18.54 7.02 -19.84
CA ARG A 485 -19.19 8.07 -19.04
C ARG A 485 -18.18 9.11 -18.56
N SER A 486 -18.60 10.34 -18.40
CA SER A 486 -17.79 11.39 -17.80
C SER A 486 -17.57 11.13 -16.30
N PRO A 487 -16.50 11.66 -15.69
CA PRO A 487 -16.28 11.53 -14.25
C PRO A 487 -17.46 12.03 -13.39
N ALA A 488 -18.17 13.06 -13.86
CA ALA A 488 -19.33 13.61 -13.16
C ALA A 488 -20.53 12.65 -13.21
N GLU A 489 -20.81 12.08 -14.37
CA GLU A 489 -21.88 11.08 -14.55
C GLU A 489 -21.63 9.82 -13.70
N LEU A 490 -20.37 9.35 -13.65
CA LEU A 490 -19.99 8.20 -12.83
C LEU A 490 -20.27 8.44 -11.33
N LEU A 491 -19.95 9.63 -10.83
CA LEU A 491 -20.21 9.97 -9.42
C LEU A 491 -21.71 10.14 -9.16
N SER A 492 -22.45 10.76 -10.08
CA SER A 492 -23.92 10.87 -9.98
C SER A 492 -24.60 9.51 -9.96
N LEU A 493 -24.12 8.54 -10.75
CA LEU A 493 -24.62 7.18 -10.82
C LEU A 493 -24.56 6.46 -9.48
N VAL A 494 -23.49 6.71 -8.69
CA VAL A 494 -23.30 6.12 -7.36
C VAL A 494 -23.85 7.02 -6.23
N GLY A 495 -24.57 8.09 -6.56
CA GLY A 495 -25.21 8.97 -5.59
C GLY A 495 -24.23 9.86 -4.80
N LEU A 496 -23.11 10.27 -5.42
CA LEU A 496 -22.17 11.23 -4.88
C LEU A 496 -22.29 12.59 -5.58
N ASP A 497 -22.11 13.69 -4.81
CA ASP A 497 -22.02 15.03 -5.39
C ASP A 497 -20.74 15.16 -6.25
N PRO A 498 -20.86 15.34 -7.58
CA PRO A 498 -19.71 15.41 -8.45
C PRO A 498 -18.80 16.62 -8.17
N VAL A 499 -19.38 17.78 -7.81
CA VAL A 499 -18.63 19.04 -7.64
C VAL A 499 -17.65 18.94 -6.49
N ARG A 500 -18.13 18.45 -5.36
CA ARG A 500 -17.33 18.25 -4.15
C ARG A 500 -16.36 17.07 -4.31
N THR A 501 -16.88 15.90 -4.70
CA THR A 501 -16.12 14.65 -4.72
C THR A 501 -14.96 14.68 -5.73
N LEU A 502 -15.15 15.29 -6.91
CA LEU A 502 -14.07 15.39 -7.90
C LEU A 502 -12.86 16.18 -7.42
N ARG A 503 -13.03 17.11 -6.47
CA ARG A 503 -11.94 17.93 -5.92
C ARG A 503 -11.26 17.30 -4.72
N SER A 504 -11.90 16.30 -4.12
CA SER A 504 -11.41 15.63 -2.91
C SER A 504 -10.33 14.61 -3.23
N TYR A 505 -9.45 14.42 -2.25
CA TYR A 505 -8.54 13.29 -2.17
C TYR A 505 -9.23 12.11 -1.46
N PRO A 506 -8.78 10.86 -1.66
CA PRO A 506 -9.38 9.69 -1.01
C PRO A 506 -9.49 9.82 0.52
N HIS A 507 -8.48 10.36 1.16
CA HIS A 507 -8.46 10.53 2.61
C HIS A 507 -9.45 11.60 3.13
N GLU A 508 -10.01 12.46 2.28
CA GLU A 508 -11.02 13.46 2.63
C GLU A 508 -12.46 12.91 2.53
N LEU A 509 -12.62 11.66 2.09
CA LEU A 509 -13.91 10.99 1.93
C LEU A 509 -14.16 10.02 3.08
N SER A 510 -15.44 9.82 3.46
CA SER A 510 -15.83 8.74 4.38
C SER A 510 -15.62 7.36 3.74
N GLY A 511 -15.60 6.28 4.55
CA GLY A 511 -15.46 4.91 4.06
C GLY A 511 -16.48 4.55 2.99
N GLY A 512 -17.76 4.82 3.24
CA GLY A 512 -18.83 4.59 2.26
C GLY A 512 -18.72 5.44 0.99
N GLN A 513 -18.22 6.68 1.10
CA GLN A 513 -17.97 7.51 -0.09
C GLN A 513 -16.79 6.97 -0.93
N ARG A 514 -15.71 6.50 -0.28
CA ARG A 514 -14.59 5.83 -0.97
C ARG A 514 -15.07 4.58 -1.71
N GLN A 515 -15.88 3.75 -1.05
CA GLN A 515 -16.42 2.54 -1.65
C GLN A 515 -17.30 2.85 -2.87
N ARG A 516 -18.15 3.89 -2.80
CA ARG A 516 -18.95 4.35 -3.94
C ARG A 516 -18.08 4.87 -5.09
N VAL A 517 -16.96 5.53 -4.79
CA VAL A 517 -15.98 5.93 -5.83
C VAL A 517 -15.36 4.70 -6.50
N LEU A 518 -15.00 3.64 -5.76
CA LEU A 518 -14.50 2.40 -6.35
C LEU A 518 -15.54 1.73 -7.26
N ILE A 519 -16.79 1.68 -6.83
CA ILE A 519 -17.90 1.17 -7.66
C ILE A 519 -18.03 2.01 -8.93
N ALA A 520 -17.96 3.35 -8.84
CA ALA A 520 -17.97 4.24 -9.99
C ALA A 520 -16.80 3.97 -10.96
N MET A 521 -15.61 3.69 -10.42
CA MET A 521 -14.44 3.31 -11.21
C MET A 521 -14.66 1.98 -11.93
N ALA A 522 -15.17 0.96 -11.26
CA ALA A 522 -15.49 -0.34 -11.85
C ALA A 522 -16.51 -0.22 -13.00
N LEU A 523 -17.49 0.66 -12.87
CA LEU A 523 -18.55 0.90 -13.87
C LEU A 523 -18.13 1.79 -15.05
N SER A 524 -16.90 2.31 -15.05
CA SER A 524 -16.47 3.33 -16.03
C SER A 524 -16.57 2.88 -17.50
N ARG A 525 -16.56 1.56 -17.76
CA ARG A 525 -16.56 0.96 -19.10
C ARG A 525 -17.75 0.04 -19.39
N ASP A 526 -18.76 0.04 -18.53
CA ASP A 526 -19.94 -0.84 -18.64
C ASP A 526 -19.56 -2.33 -18.70
N PRO A 527 -18.92 -2.88 -17.66
CA PRO A 527 -18.46 -4.26 -17.66
C PRO A 527 -19.63 -5.26 -17.73
N ARG A 528 -19.37 -6.45 -18.29
CA ARG A 528 -20.32 -7.57 -18.30
C ARG A 528 -20.29 -8.37 -17.01
N LEU A 529 -19.16 -8.32 -16.28
CA LEU A 529 -18.95 -8.98 -15.01
C LEU A 529 -18.26 -8.05 -14.03
N ILE A 530 -18.78 -7.98 -12.82
CA ILE A 530 -18.12 -7.36 -11.68
C ILE A 530 -17.82 -8.44 -10.64
N VAL A 531 -16.57 -8.49 -10.17
CA VAL A 531 -16.15 -9.28 -9.01
C VAL A 531 -15.96 -8.30 -7.85
N ALA A 532 -16.78 -8.42 -6.82
CA ALA A 532 -16.70 -7.60 -5.62
C ALA A 532 -16.13 -8.44 -4.47
N ASP A 533 -14.88 -8.15 -4.09
CA ASP A 533 -14.19 -8.86 -3.02
C ASP A 533 -14.38 -8.08 -1.71
N GLU A 534 -15.22 -8.63 -0.83
CA GLU A 534 -15.60 -8.08 0.47
C GLU A 534 -15.91 -6.56 0.43
N PRO A 535 -16.84 -6.11 -0.43
CA PRO A 535 -17.02 -4.68 -0.74
C PRO A 535 -17.55 -3.84 0.43
N THR A 536 -17.84 -4.46 1.55
CA THR A 536 -18.42 -3.80 2.72
C THR A 536 -17.60 -3.97 4.00
N THR A 537 -16.43 -4.61 3.93
CA THR A 537 -15.51 -4.74 5.08
C THR A 537 -15.08 -3.36 5.58
N ALA A 538 -14.98 -3.21 6.90
CA ALA A 538 -14.65 -1.95 7.59
C ALA A 538 -15.67 -0.80 7.40
N LEU A 539 -16.93 -1.12 7.05
CA LEU A 539 -18.03 -0.17 7.04
C LEU A 539 -19.01 -0.49 8.17
N ASP A 540 -19.65 0.53 8.71
CA ASP A 540 -20.76 0.33 9.65
C ASP A 540 -21.97 -0.33 8.96
N VAL A 541 -22.82 -1.02 9.74
CA VAL A 541 -23.94 -1.82 9.23
C VAL A 541 -24.87 -1.02 8.32
N THR A 542 -25.11 0.24 8.65
CA THR A 542 -26.01 1.12 7.87
C THR A 542 -25.41 1.44 6.50
N VAL A 543 -24.12 1.80 6.46
CA VAL A 543 -23.41 2.10 5.21
C VAL A 543 -23.24 0.84 4.38
N GLN A 544 -22.97 -0.31 5.01
CA GLN A 544 -22.91 -1.61 4.37
C GLN A 544 -24.21 -1.92 3.59
N ALA A 545 -25.36 -1.78 4.25
CA ALA A 545 -26.67 -1.97 3.61
C ALA A 545 -26.90 -1.00 2.43
N GLN A 546 -26.47 0.26 2.57
CA GLN A 546 -26.58 1.25 1.49
C GLN A 546 -25.70 0.92 0.28
N VAL A 547 -24.47 0.45 0.49
CA VAL A 547 -23.54 0.04 -0.59
C VAL A 547 -24.08 -1.19 -1.31
N MET A 548 -24.59 -2.19 -0.58
CA MET A 548 -25.20 -3.37 -1.18
C MET A 548 -26.45 -3.04 -1.99
N LYS A 549 -27.35 -2.21 -1.46
CA LYS A 549 -28.54 -1.73 -2.18
C LYS A 549 -28.15 -0.97 -3.46
N LEU A 550 -27.09 -0.17 -3.40
CA LEU A 550 -26.55 0.53 -4.57
C LEU A 550 -26.07 -0.45 -5.63
N LEU A 551 -25.25 -1.45 -5.27
CA LEU A 551 -24.73 -2.46 -6.19
C LEU A 551 -25.84 -3.24 -6.89
N LEU A 552 -26.86 -3.67 -6.14
CA LEU A 552 -28.00 -4.41 -6.69
C LEU A 552 -28.83 -3.55 -7.66
N ARG A 553 -29.11 -2.30 -7.29
CA ARG A 553 -29.80 -1.35 -8.18
C ARG A 553 -29.01 -1.16 -9.50
N LEU A 554 -27.71 -0.93 -9.39
CA LEU A 554 -26.85 -0.73 -10.57
C LEU A 554 -26.75 -1.99 -11.43
N ARG A 555 -26.76 -3.18 -10.82
CA ARG A 555 -26.87 -4.45 -11.56
C ARG A 555 -28.17 -4.55 -12.35
N GLU A 556 -29.29 -4.19 -11.75
CA GLU A 556 -30.61 -4.20 -12.43
C GLU A 556 -30.66 -3.20 -13.59
N GLU A 557 -30.13 -1.99 -13.38
CA GLU A 557 -30.14 -0.93 -14.37
C GLU A 557 -29.16 -1.19 -15.53
N LEU A 558 -28.01 -1.82 -15.27
CA LEU A 558 -26.94 -1.98 -16.25
C LEU A 558 -26.77 -3.41 -16.78
N GLY A 559 -27.41 -4.40 -16.13
CA GLY A 559 -27.45 -5.79 -16.60
C GLY A 559 -26.15 -6.60 -16.49
N PHE A 560 -25.19 -6.19 -15.66
CA PHE A 560 -23.96 -6.94 -15.43
C PHE A 560 -24.19 -8.15 -14.50
N ALA A 561 -23.36 -9.18 -14.64
CA ALA A 561 -23.27 -10.28 -13.69
C ALA A 561 -22.38 -9.87 -12.50
N LEU A 562 -22.70 -10.34 -11.29
CA LEU A 562 -21.98 -10.01 -10.07
C LEU A 562 -21.50 -11.28 -9.36
N VAL A 563 -20.20 -11.37 -9.07
CA VAL A 563 -19.64 -12.32 -8.11
C VAL A 563 -19.34 -11.54 -6.82
N LEU A 564 -20.07 -11.88 -5.76
CA LEU A 564 -19.93 -11.26 -4.44
C LEU A 564 -19.15 -12.20 -3.53
N VAL A 565 -17.93 -11.82 -3.19
CA VAL A 565 -17.09 -12.55 -2.23
C VAL A 565 -17.32 -11.95 -0.84
N SER A 566 -17.62 -12.78 0.15
CA SER A 566 -17.83 -12.34 1.54
C SER A 566 -17.51 -13.46 2.52
N HIS A 567 -17.27 -13.10 3.76
CA HIS A 567 -17.26 -14.02 4.90
C HIS A 567 -18.60 -14.03 5.65
N ASP A 568 -19.49 -13.10 5.33
CA ASP A 568 -20.82 -12.97 5.95
C ASP A 568 -21.87 -13.67 5.07
N LEU A 569 -22.26 -14.88 5.51
CA LEU A 569 -23.23 -15.69 4.78
C LEU A 569 -24.66 -15.09 4.84
N ALA A 570 -25.02 -14.40 5.91
CA ALA A 570 -26.34 -13.80 6.02
C ALA A 570 -26.52 -12.64 5.04
N LEU A 571 -25.57 -11.72 5.03
CA LEU A 571 -25.56 -10.61 4.07
C LEU A 571 -25.64 -11.13 2.63
N VAL A 572 -24.87 -12.18 2.33
CA VAL A 572 -24.82 -12.77 0.99
C VAL A 572 -26.15 -13.45 0.65
N ALA A 573 -26.74 -14.18 1.59
CA ALA A 573 -28.03 -14.86 1.37
C ALA A 573 -29.17 -13.87 1.02
N ASP A 574 -29.16 -12.69 1.59
CA ASP A 574 -30.17 -11.67 1.29
C ASP A 574 -30.09 -11.07 -0.12
N VAL A 575 -28.95 -11.20 -0.79
CA VAL A 575 -28.68 -10.44 -2.03
C VAL A 575 -28.30 -11.30 -3.24
N THR A 576 -28.07 -12.62 -3.04
CA THR A 576 -27.59 -13.51 -4.10
C THR A 576 -28.66 -14.46 -4.61
N ASP A 577 -28.56 -14.82 -5.89
CA ASP A 577 -29.42 -15.81 -6.53
C ASP A 577 -28.90 -17.24 -6.25
N ARG A 578 -27.56 -17.40 -6.20
CA ARG A 578 -26.88 -18.67 -5.87
C ARG A 578 -25.70 -18.42 -4.95
N ILE A 579 -25.38 -19.43 -4.15
CA ILE A 579 -24.25 -19.41 -3.20
C ILE A 579 -23.30 -20.58 -3.51
N VAL A 580 -22.01 -20.31 -3.41
CA VAL A 580 -20.91 -21.27 -3.40
C VAL A 580 -20.18 -21.12 -2.07
N VAL A 581 -20.19 -22.15 -1.25
CA VAL A 581 -19.51 -22.17 0.05
C VAL A 581 -18.14 -22.83 -0.12
N MET A 582 -17.09 -22.06 0.27
CA MET A 582 -15.71 -22.52 0.21
C MET A 582 -15.15 -22.79 1.61
N TYR A 583 -14.42 -23.88 1.75
CA TYR A 583 -13.61 -24.18 2.92
C TYR A 583 -12.25 -24.73 2.49
N GLY A 584 -11.17 -24.20 3.06
CA GLY A 584 -9.81 -24.67 2.81
C GLY A 584 -9.45 -24.74 1.31
N GLY A 585 -9.98 -23.83 0.46
CA GLY A 585 -9.72 -23.78 -0.97
C GLY A 585 -10.54 -24.77 -1.81
N GLN A 586 -11.55 -25.43 -1.24
CA GLN A 586 -12.45 -26.34 -1.96
C GLN A 586 -13.89 -25.86 -1.83
N ILE A 587 -14.74 -26.17 -2.81
CA ILE A 587 -16.19 -25.98 -2.70
C ILE A 587 -16.75 -27.13 -1.90
N VAL A 588 -17.40 -26.81 -0.77
CA VAL A 588 -18.02 -27.80 0.11
C VAL A 588 -19.51 -27.91 -0.13
N GLU A 589 -20.17 -26.83 -0.58
CA GLU A 589 -21.58 -26.82 -0.90
C GLU A 589 -21.89 -25.69 -1.90
N SER A 590 -22.83 -25.90 -2.83
CA SER A 590 -23.26 -24.88 -3.78
C SER A 590 -24.67 -25.12 -4.28
N GLY A 591 -25.47 -24.05 -4.43
CA GLY A 591 -26.84 -24.15 -4.90
C GLY A 591 -27.58 -22.84 -4.97
N VAL A 592 -28.88 -22.92 -5.27
CA VAL A 592 -29.81 -21.79 -5.19
C VAL A 592 -29.89 -21.34 -3.74
N THR A 593 -29.77 -20.03 -3.49
CA THR A 593 -29.67 -19.47 -2.15
C THR A 593 -30.79 -19.93 -1.20
N ALA A 594 -32.05 -19.85 -1.64
CA ALA A 594 -33.19 -20.23 -0.81
C ALA A 594 -33.19 -21.73 -0.44
N GLY A 595 -32.78 -22.60 -1.38
CA GLY A 595 -32.68 -24.04 -1.14
C GLY A 595 -31.55 -24.40 -0.18
N LEU A 596 -30.36 -23.79 -0.38
CA LEU A 596 -29.20 -24.04 0.45
C LEU A 596 -29.40 -23.55 1.89
N VAL A 597 -30.06 -22.38 2.08
CA VAL A 597 -30.39 -21.85 3.42
C VAL A 597 -31.45 -22.69 4.10
N ALA A 598 -32.45 -23.22 3.35
CA ALA A 598 -33.51 -24.06 3.90
C ALA A 598 -33.00 -25.40 4.44
N ALA A 599 -32.03 -26.00 3.72
CA ALA A 599 -31.56 -27.35 4.02
C ALA A 599 -30.02 -27.43 3.83
N PRO A 600 -29.22 -26.73 4.68
CA PRO A 600 -27.77 -26.79 4.61
C PRO A 600 -27.27 -28.21 4.91
N ALA A 601 -26.65 -28.85 3.92
CA ALA A 601 -26.27 -30.26 4.00
C ALA A 601 -24.83 -30.46 4.54
N HIS A 602 -23.92 -29.51 4.31
CA HIS A 602 -22.56 -29.60 4.84
C HIS A 602 -22.49 -29.08 6.29
N PRO A 603 -21.86 -29.83 7.24
CA PRO A 603 -21.74 -29.37 8.62
C PRO A 603 -21.12 -27.98 8.78
N TYR A 604 -20.18 -27.62 7.91
CA TYR A 604 -19.57 -26.29 7.89
C TYR A 604 -20.57 -25.17 7.51
N THR A 605 -21.37 -25.41 6.47
CA THR A 605 -22.41 -24.46 6.03
C THR A 605 -23.44 -24.23 7.12
N ARG A 606 -23.85 -25.31 7.80
CA ARG A 606 -24.76 -25.25 8.94
C ARG A 606 -24.17 -24.46 10.09
N GLY A 607 -22.87 -24.66 10.39
CA GLY A 607 -22.15 -23.90 11.41
C GLY A 607 -22.06 -22.40 11.08
N LEU A 608 -21.81 -22.04 9.80
CA LEU A 608 -21.81 -20.64 9.37
C LEU A 608 -23.17 -19.96 9.53
N LEU A 609 -24.26 -20.63 9.12
CA LEU A 609 -25.62 -20.13 9.30
C LEU A 609 -25.98 -20.01 10.78
N GLY A 610 -25.55 -20.97 11.61
CA GLY A 610 -25.78 -20.97 13.06
C GLY A 610 -25.12 -19.82 13.79
N SER A 611 -23.94 -19.45 13.39
CA SER A 611 -23.23 -18.31 14.02
C SER A 611 -23.92 -16.96 13.76
N VAL A 612 -24.69 -16.84 12.68
CA VAL A 612 -25.43 -15.62 12.34
C VAL A 612 -26.81 -15.58 13.01
N LEU A 613 -27.55 -16.67 12.94
CA LEU A 613 -28.91 -16.74 13.50
C LEU A 613 -28.91 -16.68 15.02
N SER A 614 -27.86 -17.12 15.71
CA SER A 614 -27.73 -16.98 17.15
C SER A 614 -27.53 -15.53 17.61
N LEU A 615 -27.11 -14.61 16.73
CA LEU A 615 -27.05 -13.17 17.02
C LEU A 615 -28.43 -12.50 16.95
N GLU A 616 -29.38 -13.05 16.17
CA GLU A 616 -30.74 -12.55 16.04
C GLU A 616 -31.71 -13.17 17.05
N SER A 617 -31.42 -14.40 17.50
CA SER A 617 -32.17 -15.08 18.58
C SER A 617 -31.46 -14.76 19.90
N SER A 618 -32.19 -14.24 20.88
CA SER A 618 -31.67 -13.92 22.23
C SER A 618 -31.24 -15.18 23.04
N GLU A 619 -30.50 -16.09 22.39
CA GLU A 619 -29.97 -17.29 23.03
C GLU A 619 -28.71 -16.95 23.86
N GLU A 620 -28.64 -17.46 25.07
CA GLU A 620 -27.55 -17.24 26.04
C GLU A 620 -26.15 -17.74 25.56
N ARG A 621 -26.09 -18.49 24.47
CA ARG A 621 -24.79 -19.00 23.91
C ARG A 621 -24.73 -18.87 22.41
N LEU A 622 -23.72 -18.11 21.96
CA LEU A 622 -23.38 -18.00 20.55
C LEU A 622 -22.83 -19.32 20.00
N SER A 623 -23.42 -19.81 18.91
CA SER A 623 -22.90 -20.97 18.18
C SER A 623 -21.66 -20.55 17.39
N GLN A 624 -20.51 -21.20 17.64
CA GLN A 624 -19.27 -20.94 16.93
C GLN A 624 -18.68 -22.23 16.34
N ILE A 625 -18.14 -22.11 15.12
CA ILE A 625 -17.35 -23.20 14.53
C ILE A 625 -16.00 -23.27 15.26
N ARG A 626 -15.67 -24.41 15.86
CA ARG A 626 -14.45 -24.59 16.67
C ARG A 626 -13.18 -24.46 15.83
N GLY A 627 -12.15 -23.81 16.40
CA GLY A 627 -10.84 -23.69 15.78
C GLY A 627 -10.80 -22.66 14.65
N VAL A 628 -9.69 -22.67 13.89
CA VAL A 628 -9.44 -21.80 12.74
C VAL A 628 -9.13 -22.65 11.50
N VAL A 629 -9.23 -22.05 10.31
CA VAL A 629 -8.85 -22.73 9.06
C VAL A 629 -7.36 -23.06 9.11
N PRO A 630 -6.95 -24.34 8.97
CA PRO A 630 -5.54 -24.72 8.99
C PRO A 630 -4.76 -24.08 7.85
N SER A 631 -3.43 -23.99 8.03
CA SER A 631 -2.53 -23.63 6.92
C SER A 631 -2.63 -24.67 5.80
N PRO A 632 -2.51 -24.30 4.53
CA PRO A 632 -2.53 -25.28 3.43
C PRO A 632 -1.52 -26.41 3.56
N ALA A 633 -0.39 -26.18 4.23
CA ALA A 633 0.61 -27.22 4.51
C ALA A 633 0.11 -28.30 5.48
N ASP A 634 -0.92 -28.00 6.27
CA ASP A 634 -1.45 -28.86 7.34
C ASP A 634 -2.83 -29.42 6.99
N PHE A 635 -3.30 -29.26 5.73
CA PHE A 635 -4.56 -29.86 5.28
C PHE A 635 -4.48 -31.39 5.30
N PRO A 636 -5.52 -32.08 5.81
CA PRO A 636 -5.60 -33.53 5.71
C PRO A 636 -5.71 -33.97 4.24
N ALA A 637 -5.31 -35.23 3.97
CA ALA A 637 -5.37 -35.81 2.63
C ALA A 637 -6.81 -35.93 2.08
N GLY A 638 -7.79 -36.04 2.96
CA GLY A 638 -9.21 -36.15 2.65
C GLY A 638 -9.97 -34.83 2.74
N CYS A 639 -11.09 -34.84 3.45
CA CYS A 639 -11.91 -33.66 3.68
C CYS A 639 -11.13 -32.63 4.52
N ARG A 640 -10.90 -31.43 3.99
CA ARG A 640 -10.15 -30.36 4.65
C ARG A 640 -10.82 -29.84 5.94
N PHE A 641 -12.12 -30.08 6.08
CA PHE A 641 -12.88 -29.75 7.31
C PHE A 641 -12.87 -30.87 8.37
N ALA A 642 -12.30 -32.04 8.09
CA ALA A 642 -12.40 -33.22 8.97
C ALA A 642 -11.98 -32.97 10.43
N ASP A 643 -10.92 -32.20 10.65
CA ASP A 643 -10.39 -31.94 12.02
C ASP A 643 -11.29 -31.01 12.87
N ARG A 644 -12.20 -30.29 12.22
CA ARG A 644 -13.20 -29.40 12.87
C ARG A 644 -14.61 -29.98 12.84
N CYS A 645 -14.81 -31.10 12.15
CA CYS A 645 -16.11 -31.72 11.95
C CYS A 645 -16.43 -32.73 13.04
N GLY A 646 -17.54 -32.54 13.75
CA GLY A 646 -18.00 -33.49 14.77
C GLY A 646 -18.47 -34.85 14.24
N ARG A 647 -18.69 -34.96 12.91
CA ARG A 647 -19.14 -36.18 12.21
C ARG A 647 -18.01 -36.88 11.44
N ALA A 648 -16.77 -36.40 11.50
CA ALA A 648 -15.66 -36.93 10.74
C ALA A 648 -15.27 -38.33 11.21
N ASP A 649 -15.17 -39.27 10.25
CA ASP A 649 -14.62 -40.60 10.41
C ASP A 649 -13.24 -40.75 9.76
N GLU A 650 -12.69 -41.97 9.74
CA GLU A 650 -11.41 -42.27 9.11
C GLU A 650 -11.45 -42.08 7.58
N LEU A 651 -12.60 -42.40 6.95
CA LEU A 651 -12.78 -42.22 5.52
C LEU A 651 -12.79 -40.73 5.14
N CYS A 652 -13.36 -39.87 6.00
CA CYS A 652 -13.30 -38.42 5.81
C CYS A 652 -11.86 -37.88 5.83
N ARG A 653 -10.95 -38.50 6.62
CA ARG A 653 -9.53 -38.10 6.66
C ARG A 653 -8.72 -38.69 5.50
N ALA A 654 -9.13 -39.85 5.00
CA ALA A 654 -8.37 -40.61 3.98
C ALA A 654 -8.62 -40.12 2.54
N ALA A 655 -9.85 -39.68 2.21
CA ALA A 655 -10.20 -39.35 0.84
C ALA A 655 -11.09 -38.10 0.74
N VAL A 656 -10.83 -37.28 -0.28
CA VAL A 656 -11.64 -36.10 -0.59
C VAL A 656 -13.06 -36.53 -0.98
N PRO A 657 -14.11 -35.95 -0.34
CA PRO A 657 -15.48 -36.29 -0.70
C PRO A 657 -15.80 -35.74 -2.09
N LEU A 658 -16.44 -36.56 -2.91
CA LEU A 658 -16.95 -36.16 -4.23
C LEU A 658 -18.25 -35.34 -4.04
N PRO A 659 -18.52 -34.34 -4.90
CA PRO A 659 -19.79 -33.64 -4.90
C PRO A 659 -20.95 -34.57 -5.20
N VAL A 660 -21.98 -34.57 -4.38
CA VAL A 660 -23.23 -35.29 -4.57
C VAL A 660 -24.34 -34.28 -4.84
N GLY A 661 -25.12 -34.52 -5.87
CA GLY A 661 -26.29 -33.70 -6.22
C GLY A 661 -27.46 -33.95 -5.27
N LEU A 662 -28.03 -32.88 -4.74
CA LEU A 662 -29.31 -32.83 -4.05
C LEU A 662 -30.29 -32.04 -4.93
N PRO A 663 -31.63 -32.13 -4.72
CA PRO A 663 -32.61 -31.50 -5.63
C PRO A 663 -32.37 -30.01 -5.87
N ALA A 664 -31.89 -29.25 -4.88
CA ALA A 664 -31.70 -27.80 -4.97
C ALA A 664 -30.23 -27.34 -4.96
N HIS A 665 -29.29 -28.23 -4.59
CA HIS A 665 -27.86 -27.88 -4.40
C HIS A 665 -26.95 -29.11 -4.49
N THR A 666 -25.65 -28.89 -4.50
CA THR A 666 -24.63 -29.96 -4.48
C THR A 666 -23.81 -29.84 -3.21
N VAL A 667 -23.44 -30.98 -2.61
CA VAL A 667 -22.65 -31.05 -1.38
C VAL A 667 -21.47 -32.00 -1.53
N ALA A 668 -20.30 -31.59 -1.09
CA ALA A 668 -19.10 -32.43 -1.03
C ALA A 668 -18.90 -32.91 0.43
N CYS A 669 -19.75 -33.83 0.89
CA CYS A 669 -19.73 -34.41 2.22
C CYS A 669 -20.09 -35.90 2.17
N ARG A 670 -19.41 -36.73 2.99
CA ARG A 670 -19.73 -38.16 3.16
C ARG A 670 -20.89 -38.40 4.13
N HIS A 671 -21.05 -37.46 5.06
CA HIS A 671 -22.08 -37.51 6.11
C HIS A 671 -22.90 -36.21 6.08
N PRO A 672 -23.71 -35.98 5.02
CA PRO A 672 -24.52 -34.78 4.96
C PRO A 672 -25.50 -34.73 6.11
N VAL A 673 -25.86 -33.55 6.56
CA VAL A 673 -26.76 -33.32 7.69
C VAL A 673 -28.21 -33.64 7.30
N VAL A 674 -28.53 -33.50 6.02
CA VAL A 674 -29.87 -33.78 5.46
C VAL A 674 -29.80 -35.12 4.73
N ASP A 675 -30.75 -36.02 5.03
CA ASP A 675 -30.84 -37.31 4.31
C ASP A 675 -31.23 -37.07 2.84
N PRO A 676 -30.45 -37.50 1.87
CA PRO A 676 -30.76 -37.35 0.46
C PRO A 676 -32.10 -38.00 0.06
N THR A 677 -32.51 -39.04 0.77
CA THR A 677 -33.75 -39.77 0.48
C THR A 677 -35.03 -39.12 0.99
N ALA A 678 -34.91 -38.22 2.00
CA ALA A 678 -36.06 -37.52 2.55
C ALA A 678 -36.57 -36.40 1.63
N VAL A 679 -35.72 -35.90 0.72
CA VAL A 679 -36.04 -34.75 -0.16
C VAL A 679 -36.77 -35.21 -1.44
N GLU A 680 -36.66 -36.49 -1.85
CA GLU A 680 -37.37 -37.01 -3.02
C GLU A 680 -38.90 -37.18 -2.78
N SER A 681 -39.36 -37.31 -1.53
CA SER A 681 -40.75 -37.51 -1.25
C SER A 681 -41.63 -36.23 -1.29
N GLU A 682 -41.02 -35.03 -1.10
CA GLU A 682 -41.72 -33.73 -1.15
C GLU A 682 -41.77 -33.10 -2.57
N ALA A 683 -40.94 -33.56 -3.51
CA ALA A 683 -40.98 -33.08 -4.90
C ALA A 683 -42.05 -33.77 -5.79
N LEU A 684 -42.78 -34.75 -5.24
CA LEU A 684 -43.83 -35.52 -5.93
C LEU A 684 -45.24 -35.22 -5.41
N THR A 685 -45.39 -34.25 -4.51
CA THR A 685 -46.69 -33.72 -4.10
C THR A 685 -46.77 -32.21 -4.40
#